data_5eca2a6212103e7683aefa0d1b8e4e68
#
_entry.id   5eca2a6212103e7683aefa0d1b8e4e68
#
_cell.length_a   1.000
_cell.length_b   1.000
_cell.length_c   1.000
_cell.angle_alpha   90.00
_cell.angle_beta   90.00
_cell.angle_gamma   90.00
#
_symmetry.space_group_name_H-M   'P 1'
#
loop_
_entity.id
_entity.type
_entity.pdbx_description
1 polymer ?
#
loop_
_entity_poly.entity_id
_entity_poly.type
_entity_poly.pdbx_seq_one_letter_code
_entity_poly.pdbx_strand_id
1 'polypeptide(L)'
;MFAPLLKKLFGSKNEREVKRLLKTVQSVNSFEEQMVALSDEQLRAKTEEFKARFAKGETLDKLLPEAFAVCREAGKRVMGMRHFDVQLLGGMTLHEGMIAEMRTGEGKTLVATLAVYLNALSSKGVHVVTVNDYLARRDANWMRPLYEFLGLTVGVVTPFQPPEEKRAAYGSDITYGTNNEFGFDYLRDNMAFSLEDKFQRELNFAVIDEVDSILIDEARTPLIISGQAEDSSKLYTEINKLIPKLEQHIEEVEGVVTKQGHYTIDEKSRQVELNESGHQFIEEMLTEVGLLAEGESLYSAHNLGLLTHVYAGLRAHKLFHRNVEYIVQDGGILLVDEHTGRTMPGRRLSEGLHQAIEAKEHLNIQAESQTLASTTFQNYFRLYNKLSGMTGTADTEAFEFHQIYALAVMVIPPNKPLARKDFNDLVYLTAEEKYQAIITDIKACLAEQRPVLVGTATIETSEHMSNLLKKEGIDHKVLNAKFHEKEAEIIAQAGRPGALTIATNMAGRGTDILLGGNWEVEVASLEDPTPEQVAQIKADWQKRHQQVIEAGGLHVIASERHESRRIDNQLRGRAGRQGDTGSSRFYLSLEDSLMRIFASDRVKNFMKALGMQSGEAIEHRMVTNAIEKAQRKVEGRNFDIRKQLLEFDDVSNEQRKVIYHMRNSLLAAVNIGDTIAEFREEVLDATISAHIPPQSLPEQWDVAGLEAALNSDFGVKLPIQQWLDEDDHLHEENLRPKLLEAIMSAYTEKEDQASAEALRTFEKQILLRVLDDLWKDHLSTMDHLRHGIHLRGYAQKNPKQEYKRESFTLFQELLDSIKRDTIRVLSHVQVRREDPAEEEARLRREAEELAQRMQFQHAEAPGLDQPIALVGEEGDDVAVAAAALSPVRNDQKLGRNELCWCGSGKKFKHCHGQIN
;
A
#
# COMPACT_ATOMS: atom_id res chain seq x y z
N MET A 1 16.84 30.58 20.44
CA MET A 1 16.56 30.84 21.86
C MET A 1 15.12 31.27 22.18
N PHE A 2 14.36 31.85 21.26
CA PHE A 2 12.97 32.29 21.51
C PHE A 2 11.90 31.17 21.45
N ALA A 3 12.12 30.09 20.66
CA ALA A 3 11.15 29.04 20.50
C ALA A 3 10.73 28.31 21.79
N PRO A 4 11.62 27.91 22.71
CA PRO A 4 11.21 27.28 23.98
C PRO A 4 10.47 28.23 24.93
N LEU A 5 10.72 29.52 24.86
CA LEU A 5 10.04 30.53 25.69
C LEU A 5 8.61 30.77 25.17
N LEU A 6 8.42 30.86 23.85
CA LEU A 6 7.10 30.94 23.20
C LEU A 6 6.26 29.70 23.47
N LYS A 7 6.89 28.52 23.46
CA LYS A 7 6.20 27.25 23.78
C LYS A 7 5.75 27.21 25.26
N LYS A 8 6.50 27.79 26.18
CA LYS A 8 6.07 27.92 27.58
C LYS A 8 4.94 28.94 27.82
N LEU A 9 4.88 30.00 27.00
CA LEU A 9 3.85 31.04 27.12
C LEU A 9 2.53 30.69 26.38
N PHE A 10 2.60 30.07 25.21
CA PHE A 10 1.45 29.86 24.36
C PHE A 10 1.04 28.36 24.21
N GLY A 11 1.76 27.45 24.85
CA GLY A 11 1.55 26.01 24.70
C GLY A 11 1.99 25.47 23.32
N SER A 12 1.98 24.16 23.16
CA SER A 12 2.19 23.50 21.87
C SER A 12 0.96 23.69 20.96
N LYS A 13 1.11 23.43 19.64
CA LYS A 13 -0.04 23.41 18.71
C LYS A 13 -1.11 22.43 19.21
N ASN A 14 -0.68 21.25 19.62
CA ASN A 14 -1.57 20.20 20.16
C ASN A 14 -2.35 20.66 21.40
N GLU A 15 -1.69 21.31 22.36
CA GLU A 15 -2.37 21.83 23.58
C GLU A 15 -3.42 22.89 23.27
N ARG A 16 -3.19 23.71 22.26
CA ARG A 16 -4.15 24.74 21.82
C ARG A 16 -5.37 24.10 21.17
N GLU A 17 -5.16 23.08 20.32
CA GLU A 17 -6.25 22.33 19.68
C GLU A 17 -7.07 21.56 20.71
N VAL A 18 -6.42 20.88 21.66
CA VAL A 18 -7.11 20.22 22.78
C VAL A 18 -7.98 21.22 23.54
N LYS A 19 -7.45 22.41 23.85
CA LYS A 19 -8.21 23.49 24.56
C LYS A 19 -9.39 23.99 23.70
N ARG A 20 -9.25 24.03 22.38
CA ARG A 20 -10.34 24.40 21.47
C ARG A 20 -11.47 23.39 21.55
N LEU A 21 -11.14 22.11 21.40
CA LEU A 21 -12.11 21.02 21.42
C LEU A 21 -12.75 20.81 22.81
N LEU A 22 -12.06 21.09 23.89
CA LEU A 22 -12.63 21.01 25.25
C LEU A 22 -13.85 21.93 25.43
N LYS A 23 -13.95 23.05 24.71
CA LYS A 23 -15.16 23.89 24.72
C LYS A 23 -16.35 23.18 24.10
N THR A 24 -16.10 22.42 23.02
CA THR A 24 -17.15 21.62 22.38
C THR A 24 -17.54 20.43 23.27
N VAL A 25 -16.58 19.83 24.01
CA VAL A 25 -16.89 18.81 25.03
C VAL A 25 -17.86 19.35 26.07
N GLN A 26 -17.65 20.58 26.55
CA GLN A 26 -18.57 21.25 27.50
C GLN A 26 -19.95 21.41 26.88
N SER A 27 -20.03 21.74 25.59
CA SER A 27 -21.33 21.80 24.88
C SER A 27 -22.00 20.41 24.80
N VAL A 28 -21.26 19.34 24.49
CA VAL A 28 -21.79 17.96 24.52
C VAL A 28 -22.34 17.63 25.91
N ASN A 29 -21.58 17.93 26.95
CA ASN A 29 -21.95 17.67 28.33
C ASN A 29 -23.23 18.42 28.73
N SER A 30 -23.48 19.62 28.17
CA SER A 30 -24.72 20.38 28.46
C SER A 30 -25.99 19.72 27.90
N PHE A 31 -25.89 18.83 26.92
CA PHE A 31 -27.01 18.06 26.40
C PHE A 31 -27.27 16.77 27.18
N GLU A 32 -26.35 16.33 28.06
CA GLU A 32 -26.45 15.01 28.70
C GLU A 32 -27.75 14.80 29.49
N GLU A 33 -28.15 15.78 30.30
CA GLU A 33 -29.39 15.69 31.09
C GLU A 33 -30.64 15.58 30.20
N GLN A 34 -30.65 16.29 29.07
CA GLN A 34 -31.75 16.21 28.11
C GLN A 34 -31.83 14.82 27.48
N MET A 35 -30.66 14.23 27.08
CA MET A 35 -30.62 12.90 26.46
C MET A 35 -31.05 11.79 27.46
N VAL A 36 -30.62 11.91 28.69
CA VAL A 36 -31.01 10.97 29.77
C VAL A 36 -32.54 10.98 30.01
N ALA A 37 -33.20 12.12 29.85
CA ALA A 37 -34.66 12.25 30.04
C ALA A 37 -35.48 11.66 28.89
N LEU A 38 -34.90 11.38 27.73
CA LEU A 38 -35.60 10.79 26.57
C LEU A 38 -35.85 9.30 26.75
N SER A 39 -37.04 8.81 26.28
CA SER A 39 -37.23 7.37 26.11
C SER A 39 -36.35 6.79 25.01
N ASP A 40 -36.24 5.46 24.94
CA ASP A 40 -35.46 4.79 23.92
C ASP A 40 -35.94 5.12 22.50
N GLU A 41 -37.27 5.16 22.30
CA GLU A 41 -37.88 5.55 21.03
C GLU A 41 -37.59 7.01 20.67
N GLN A 42 -37.61 7.92 21.66
CA GLN A 42 -37.31 9.31 21.45
C GLN A 42 -35.81 9.53 21.13
N LEU A 43 -34.93 8.80 21.81
CA LEU A 43 -33.48 8.86 21.56
C LEU A 43 -33.15 8.33 20.17
N ARG A 44 -33.77 7.23 19.75
CA ARG A 44 -33.67 6.67 18.41
C ARG A 44 -34.17 7.64 17.32
N ALA A 45 -35.28 8.30 17.56
CA ALA A 45 -35.88 9.25 16.62
C ALA A 45 -35.01 10.48 16.37
N LYS A 46 -34.04 10.78 17.23
CA LYS A 46 -33.04 11.86 17.02
C LYS A 46 -32.21 11.63 15.76
N THR A 47 -31.91 10.41 15.37
CA THR A 47 -31.17 10.12 14.14
C THR A 47 -31.90 10.61 12.90
N GLU A 48 -33.19 10.35 12.79
CA GLU A 48 -34.00 10.84 11.67
C GLU A 48 -34.21 12.37 11.71
N GLU A 49 -34.32 12.94 12.91
CA GLU A 49 -34.31 14.39 13.09
C GLU A 49 -33.00 15.01 12.54
N PHE A 50 -31.85 14.43 12.87
CA PHE A 50 -30.55 14.93 12.40
C PHE A 50 -30.40 14.77 10.90
N LYS A 51 -30.79 13.63 10.31
CA LYS A 51 -30.81 13.44 8.86
C LYS A 51 -31.67 14.50 8.16
N ALA A 52 -32.85 14.79 8.72
CA ALA A 52 -33.72 15.82 8.18
C ALA A 52 -33.14 17.24 8.31
N ARG A 53 -32.47 17.56 9.39
CA ARG A 53 -31.76 18.85 9.60
C ARG A 53 -30.59 18.97 8.64
N PHE A 54 -29.81 17.91 8.45
CA PHE A 54 -28.71 17.86 7.49
C PHE A 54 -29.22 18.07 6.05
N ALA A 55 -30.31 17.40 5.65
CA ALA A 55 -30.94 17.58 4.35
C ALA A 55 -31.45 19.00 4.11
N LYS A 56 -31.80 19.76 5.15
CA LYS A 56 -32.15 21.19 5.10
C LYS A 56 -30.92 22.12 5.06
N GLY A 57 -29.69 21.59 5.01
CA GLY A 57 -28.46 22.35 4.87
C GLY A 57 -27.75 22.69 6.20
N GLU A 58 -28.15 22.09 7.32
CA GLU A 58 -27.38 22.21 8.55
C GLU A 58 -26.11 21.35 8.46
N THR A 59 -24.95 21.90 8.85
CA THR A 59 -23.67 21.16 8.75
C THR A 59 -23.50 20.14 9.87
N LEU A 60 -22.73 19.07 9.61
CA LEU A 60 -22.41 18.06 10.63
C LEU A 60 -21.71 18.68 11.85
N ASP A 61 -20.89 19.72 11.66
CA ASP A 61 -20.22 20.42 12.76
C ASP A 61 -21.22 21.07 13.75
N LYS A 62 -22.37 21.58 13.23
CA LYS A 62 -23.41 22.15 14.09
C LYS A 62 -24.19 21.05 14.81
N LEU A 63 -24.42 19.91 14.17
CA LEU A 63 -25.09 18.76 14.75
C LEU A 63 -24.21 18.02 15.77
N LEU A 64 -22.88 18.12 15.68
CA LEU A 64 -21.91 17.36 16.45
C LEU A 64 -22.18 17.34 17.95
N PRO A 65 -22.40 18.46 18.65
CA PRO A 65 -22.57 18.43 20.10
C PRO A 65 -23.79 17.61 20.55
N GLU A 66 -24.91 17.76 19.85
CA GLU A 66 -26.15 17.03 20.14
C GLU A 66 -26.03 15.56 19.72
N ALA A 67 -25.49 15.27 18.53
CA ALA A 67 -25.30 13.92 18.03
C ALA A 67 -24.33 13.09 18.91
N PHE A 68 -23.24 13.70 19.39
CA PHE A 68 -22.31 13.04 20.32
C PHE A 68 -22.98 12.74 21.67
N ALA A 69 -23.83 13.63 22.17
CA ALA A 69 -24.58 13.40 23.38
C ALA A 69 -25.57 12.22 23.22
N VAL A 70 -26.25 12.14 22.08
CA VAL A 70 -27.15 11.01 21.73
C VAL A 70 -26.35 9.70 21.65
N CYS A 71 -25.24 9.68 20.94
CA CYS A 71 -24.38 8.48 20.82
C CYS A 71 -23.80 8.03 22.17
N ARG A 72 -23.41 9.00 23.03
CA ARG A 72 -22.92 8.73 24.39
C ARG A 72 -23.98 8.08 25.27
N GLU A 73 -25.18 8.62 25.26
CA GLU A 73 -26.29 8.07 26.06
C GLU A 73 -26.73 6.69 25.52
N ALA A 74 -26.80 6.52 24.21
CA ALA A 74 -27.08 5.23 23.60
C ALA A 74 -26.02 4.19 23.99
N GLY A 75 -24.73 4.52 23.94
CA GLY A 75 -23.64 3.63 24.38
C GLY A 75 -23.75 3.23 25.85
N LYS A 76 -24.15 4.16 26.70
CA LYS A 76 -24.42 3.88 28.12
C LYS A 76 -25.61 2.92 28.33
N ARG A 77 -26.71 3.11 27.59
CA ARG A 77 -27.93 2.26 27.75
C ARG A 77 -27.70 0.87 27.17
N VAL A 78 -27.16 0.79 25.97
CA VAL A 78 -27.10 -0.48 25.22
C VAL A 78 -25.89 -1.32 25.60
N MET A 79 -24.76 -0.68 25.83
CA MET A 79 -23.47 -1.36 26.05
C MET A 79 -22.97 -1.23 27.49
N GLY A 80 -23.62 -0.43 28.35
CA GLY A 80 -23.12 -0.09 29.69
C GLY A 80 -21.86 0.80 29.65
N MET A 81 -21.46 1.34 28.48
CA MET A 81 -20.24 2.10 28.25
C MET A 81 -20.55 3.56 27.95
N ARG A 82 -20.29 4.44 28.92
CA ARG A 82 -20.38 5.89 28.72
C ARG A 82 -19.04 6.42 28.25
N HIS A 83 -18.99 7.11 27.11
CA HIS A 83 -17.78 7.74 26.60
C HIS A 83 -17.23 8.79 27.60
N PHE A 84 -15.93 8.71 27.84
CA PHE A 84 -15.21 9.71 28.64
C PHE A 84 -14.99 11.01 27.84
N ASP A 85 -14.75 12.11 28.55
CA ASP A 85 -14.49 13.40 27.88
C ASP A 85 -13.28 13.37 26.93
N VAL A 86 -12.23 12.63 27.29
CA VAL A 86 -11.08 12.39 26.39
C VAL A 86 -11.43 11.59 25.15
N GLN A 87 -12.42 10.70 25.25
CA GLN A 87 -12.94 9.94 24.12
C GLN A 87 -13.77 10.81 23.18
N LEU A 88 -14.51 11.80 23.72
CA LEU A 88 -15.18 12.82 22.89
C LEU A 88 -14.15 13.63 22.09
N LEU A 89 -13.00 14.00 22.71
CA LEU A 89 -11.90 14.67 21.98
C LEU A 89 -11.39 13.80 20.82
N GLY A 90 -11.22 12.49 21.05
CA GLY A 90 -10.85 11.54 20.01
C GLY A 90 -11.87 11.50 18.87
N GLY A 91 -13.16 11.37 19.18
CA GLY A 91 -14.24 11.39 18.19
C GLY A 91 -14.30 12.67 17.37
N MET A 92 -14.11 13.83 17.99
CA MET A 92 -14.02 15.12 17.29
C MET A 92 -12.82 15.20 16.36
N THR A 93 -11.66 14.70 16.82
CA THR A 93 -10.42 14.64 16.02
C THR A 93 -10.65 13.80 14.76
N LEU A 94 -11.30 12.65 14.89
CA LEU A 94 -11.67 11.79 13.75
C LEU A 94 -12.64 12.51 12.81
N HIS A 95 -13.65 13.20 13.35
CA HIS A 95 -14.60 13.95 12.54
C HIS A 95 -13.94 15.07 11.74
N GLU A 96 -12.94 15.76 12.31
CA GLU A 96 -12.16 16.81 11.63
C GLU A 96 -11.18 16.28 10.57
N GLY A 97 -11.15 14.97 10.30
CA GLY A 97 -10.25 14.38 9.30
C GLY A 97 -8.79 14.37 9.76
N MET A 98 -8.55 14.07 11.04
CA MET A 98 -7.22 13.97 11.63
C MET A 98 -6.98 12.59 12.22
N ILE A 99 -5.74 12.31 12.59
CA ILE A 99 -5.35 11.10 13.33
C ILE A 99 -5.46 11.40 14.83
N ALA A 100 -6.29 10.61 15.52
CA ALA A 100 -6.37 10.62 16.98
C ALA A 100 -5.33 9.64 17.54
N GLU A 101 -4.23 10.16 18.07
CA GLU A 101 -3.30 9.34 18.84
C GLU A 101 -3.83 9.16 20.25
N MET A 102 -4.33 7.96 20.51
CA MET A 102 -4.83 7.52 21.82
C MET A 102 -4.08 6.28 22.24
N ARG A 103 -3.57 6.28 23.47
CA ARG A 103 -2.82 5.14 23.99
C ARG A 103 -3.62 3.84 23.89
N THR A 104 -2.92 2.73 23.76
CA THR A 104 -3.54 1.42 23.78
C THR A 104 -4.33 1.22 25.07
N GLY A 105 -5.55 0.70 24.99
CA GLY A 105 -6.45 0.50 26.12
C GLY A 105 -7.34 1.73 26.45
N GLU A 106 -7.27 2.84 25.73
CA GLU A 106 -8.16 4.02 25.91
C GLU A 106 -9.52 3.87 25.21
N GLY A 107 -9.83 2.69 24.66
CA GLY A 107 -11.14 2.40 24.04
C GLY A 107 -11.34 3.04 22.67
N LYS A 108 -10.33 3.01 21.79
CA LYS A 108 -10.37 3.55 20.43
C LYS A 108 -11.58 3.06 19.62
N THR A 109 -11.93 1.78 19.70
CA THR A 109 -13.09 1.19 19.01
C THR A 109 -14.40 1.90 19.40
N LEU A 110 -14.57 2.21 20.69
CA LEU A 110 -15.72 2.97 21.18
C LEU A 110 -15.66 4.43 20.74
N VAL A 111 -14.48 5.05 20.71
CA VAL A 111 -14.26 6.43 20.23
C VAL A 111 -14.70 6.59 18.79
N ALA A 112 -14.36 5.62 17.93
CA ALA A 112 -14.74 5.66 16.53
C ALA A 112 -16.24 5.79 16.33
N THR A 113 -17.06 5.21 17.22
CA THR A 113 -18.54 5.25 17.09
C THR A 113 -19.10 6.66 17.02
N LEU A 114 -18.48 7.61 17.70
CA LEU A 114 -18.89 9.01 17.70
C LEU A 114 -18.79 9.67 16.32
N ALA A 115 -17.61 9.55 15.71
CA ALA A 115 -17.36 10.11 14.38
C ALA A 115 -18.11 9.35 13.29
N VAL A 116 -18.17 8.02 13.41
CA VAL A 116 -18.89 7.14 12.48
C VAL A 116 -20.39 7.46 12.50
N TYR A 117 -21.03 7.54 13.68
CA TYR A 117 -22.43 7.91 13.82
C TYR A 117 -22.73 9.27 13.16
N LEU A 118 -21.96 10.30 13.51
CA LEU A 118 -22.17 11.64 12.99
C LEU A 118 -22.06 11.71 11.46
N ASN A 119 -21.06 11.06 10.88
CA ASN A 119 -20.85 11.08 9.44
C ASN A 119 -21.81 10.17 8.67
N ALA A 120 -22.34 9.11 9.29
CA ALA A 120 -23.38 8.25 8.74
C ALA A 120 -24.71 9.00 8.52
N LEU A 121 -24.96 10.08 9.26
CA LEU A 121 -26.14 10.95 9.06
C LEU A 121 -26.22 11.53 7.65
N SER A 122 -25.13 11.60 6.93
CA SER A 122 -25.09 12.04 5.53
C SER A 122 -25.71 11.03 4.56
N SER A 123 -25.95 9.78 4.99
CA SER A 123 -26.42 8.64 4.18
C SER A 123 -25.51 8.28 2.99
N LYS A 124 -24.28 8.81 2.94
CA LYS A 124 -23.29 8.53 1.89
C LYS A 124 -22.40 7.31 2.18
N GLY A 125 -22.54 6.72 3.34
CA GLY A 125 -21.73 5.59 3.82
C GLY A 125 -20.46 6.01 4.54
N VAL A 126 -20.10 5.21 5.54
CA VAL A 126 -18.87 5.34 6.32
C VAL A 126 -18.15 4.00 6.33
N HIS A 127 -16.88 4.01 5.97
CA HIS A 127 -16.02 2.82 6.03
C HIS A 127 -15.17 2.83 7.31
N VAL A 128 -15.19 1.73 8.04
CA VAL A 128 -14.30 1.49 9.18
C VAL A 128 -13.28 0.44 8.78
N VAL A 129 -12.04 0.86 8.65
CA VAL A 129 -10.96 0.05 8.10
C VAL A 129 -10.16 -0.57 9.23
N THR A 130 -9.96 -1.89 9.19
CA THR A 130 -9.18 -2.66 10.17
C THR A 130 -8.03 -3.41 9.51
N VAL A 131 -7.08 -3.90 10.30
CA VAL A 131 -5.90 -4.60 9.78
C VAL A 131 -6.16 -6.06 9.41
N ASN A 132 -7.23 -6.68 9.88
CA ASN A 132 -7.59 -8.06 9.53
C ASN A 132 -9.09 -8.34 9.68
N ASP A 133 -9.54 -9.44 9.08
CA ASP A 133 -10.95 -9.83 9.01
C ASP A 133 -11.55 -10.17 10.38
N TYR A 134 -10.73 -10.74 11.27
CA TYR A 134 -11.16 -11.04 12.63
C TYR A 134 -11.58 -9.75 13.36
N LEU A 135 -10.75 -8.72 13.30
CA LEU A 135 -11.06 -7.43 13.92
C LEU A 135 -12.26 -6.76 13.24
N ALA A 136 -12.35 -6.82 11.90
CA ALA A 136 -13.49 -6.27 11.18
C ALA A 136 -14.80 -6.88 11.67
N ARG A 137 -14.88 -8.20 11.78
CA ARG A 137 -16.07 -8.91 12.27
C ARG A 137 -16.31 -8.67 13.76
N ARG A 138 -15.29 -8.74 14.57
CA ARG A 138 -15.39 -8.56 16.04
C ARG A 138 -15.89 -7.16 16.37
N ASP A 139 -15.27 -6.13 15.82
CA ASP A 139 -15.59 -4.75 16.16
C ASP A 139 -16.94 -4.32 15.59
N ALA A 140 -17.27 -4.76 14.37
CA ALA A 140 -18.59 -4.58 13.81
C ALA A 140 -19.68 -5.20 14.70
N ASN A 141 -19.51 -6.46 15.08
CA ASN A 141 -20.51 -7.16 15.91
C ASN A 141 -20.61 -6.59 17.33
N TRP A 142 -19.49 -6.12 17.88
CA TRP A 142 -19.47 -5.51 19.20
C TRP A 142 -20.16 -4.14 19.21
N MET A 143 -19.94 -3.30 18.18
CA MET A 143 -20.54 -1.96 18.08
C MET A 143 -21.93 -1.97 17.42
N ARG A 144 -22.30 -3.03 16.72
CA ARG A 144 -23.61 -3.20 16.05
C ARG A 144 -24.81 -2.86 16.93
N PRO A 145 -24.92 -3.34 18.20
CA PRO A 145 -26.07 -3.01 19.05
C PRO A 145 -26.25 -1.51 19.25
N LEU A 146 -25.16 -0.74 19.35
CA LEU A 146 -25.22 0.72 19.46
C LEU A 146 -25.74 1.38 18.18
N TYR A 147 -25.22 0.99 17.02
CA TYR A 147 -25.63 1.57 15.75
C TYR A 147 -27.08 1.21 15.39
N GLU A 148 -27.48 -0.05 15.58
CA GLU A 148 -28.85 -0.50 15.33
C GLU A 148 -29.85 0.13 16.29
N PHE A 149 -29.50 0.32 17.56
CA PHE A 149 -30.32 1.10 18.49
C PHE A 149 -30.56 2.52 17.99
N LEU A 150 -29.54 3.15 17.37
CA LEU A 150 -29.65 4.47 16.77
C LEU A 150 -30.28 4.46 15.37
N GLY A 151 -30.73 3.30 14.88
CA GLY A 151 -31.42 3.17 13.59
C GLY A 151 -30.51 3.15 12.37
N LEU A 152 -29.20 2.84 12.54
CA LEU A 152 -28.24 2.69 11.46
C LEU A 152 -27.97 1.22 11.15
N THR A 153 -27.66 0.95 9.88
CA THR A 153 -27.31 -0.40 9.39
C THR A 153 -25.79 -0.61 9.37
N VAL A 154 -25.37 -1.85 9.67
CA VAL A 154 -23.95 -2.23 9.73
C VAL A 154 -23.68 -3.43 8.83
N GLY A 155 -22.81 -3.27 7.86
CA GLY A 155 -22.27 -4.32 7.00
C GLY A 155 -20.82 -4.68 7.34
N VAL A 156 -20.41 -5.88 6.97
CA VAL A 156 -19.03 -6.35 7.09
C VAL A 156 -18.61 -6.94 5.76
N VAL A 157 -17.50 -6.50 5.24
CA VAL A 157 -16.89 -7.01 4.00
C VAL A 157 -15.72 -7.90 4.34
N THR A 158 -15.72 -9.09 3.77
CA THR A 158 -14.71 -10.13 4.01
C THR A 158 -14.31 -10.81 2.69
N PRO A 159 -13.11 -11.45 2.64
CA PRO A 159 -12.69 -12.24 1.49
C PRO A 159 -13.70 -13.33 1.13
N PHE A 160 -13.80 -13.63 -0.16
CA PHE A 160 -14.64 -14.71 -0.70
C PHE A 160 -16.14 -14.62 -0.37
N GLN A 161 -16.63 -13.44 0.03
CA GLN A 161 -18.05 -13.21 0.27
C GLN A 161 -18.82 -13.20 -1.07
N PRO A 162 -20.04 -13.78 -1.12
CA PRO A 162 -20.89 -13.73 -2.31
C PRO A 162 -21.16 -12.28 -2.76
N PRO A 163 -21.22 -12.00 -4.08
CA PRO A 163 -21.38 -10.63 -4.60
C PRO A 163 -22.61 -9.89 -4.04
N GLU A 164 -23.74 -10.59 -3.89
CA GLU A 164 -24.96 -10.00 -3.35
C GLU A 164 -24.83 -9.55 -1.90
N GLU A 165 -24.21 -10.40 -1.07
CA GLU A 165 -23.95 -10.07 0.34
C GLU A 165 -22.96 -8.91 0.45
N LYS A 166 -21.94 -8.91 -0.41
CA LYS A 166 -20.95 -7.84 -0.46
C LYS A 166 -21.58 -6.51 -0.86
N ARG A 167 -22.45 -6.48 -1.88
CA ARG A 167 -23.22 -5.28 -2.25
C ARG A 167 -24.14 -4.81 -1.13
N ALA A 168 -24.81 -5.73 -0.45
CA ALA A 168 -25.65 -5.40 0.71
C ALA A 168 -24.82 -4.77 1.84
N ALA A 169 -23.61 -5.30 2.09
CA ALA A 169 -22.70 -4.77 3.11
C ALA A 169 -22.25 -3.35 2.78
N TYR A 170 -21.86 -3.08 1.52
CA TYR A 170 -21.53 -1.73 1.08
C TYR A 170 -22.74 -0.79 1.02
N GLY A 171 -23.96 -1.33 0.85
CA GLY A 171 -25.22 -0.60 0.92
C GLY A 171 -25.59 -0.10 2.32
N SER A 172 -24.97 -0.64 3.37
CA SER A 172 -25.22 -0.24 4.77
C SER A 172 -24.72 1.17 5.07
N ASP A 173 -25.24 1.80 6.12
CA ASP A 173 -24.77 3.13 6.57
C ASP A 173 -23.30 3.09 7.00
N ILE A 174 -22.88 1.97 7.59
CA ILE A 174 -21.54 1.74 8.13
C ILE A 174 -21.04 0.41 7.59
N THR A 175 -19.86 0.38 6.99
CA THR A 175 -19.23 -0.82 6.47
C THR A 175 -17.86 -1.04 7.09
N TYR A 176 -17.71 -2.18 7.78
CA TYR A 176 -16.42 -2.63 8.31
C TYR A 176 -15.72 -3.55 7.31
N GLY A 177 -14.42 -3.46 7.21
CA GLY A 177 -13.62 -4.33 6.35
C GLY A 177 -12.13 -4.10 6.54
N THR A 178 -11.32 -4.91 5.86
CA THR A 178 -9.87 -4.71 5.85
C THR A 178 -9.46 -3.72 4.77
N ASN A 179 -8.29 -3.09 4.96
CA ASN A 179 -7.68 -2.26 3.95
C ASN A 179 -7.52 -2.99 2.60
N ASN A 180 -7.15 -4.28 2.63
CA ASN A 180 -7.00 -5.12 1.46
C ASN A 180 -8.33 -5.29 0.72
N GLU A 181 -9.41 -5.68 1.42
CA GLU A 181 -10.71 -5.89 0.78
C GLU A 181 -11.27 -4.61 0.17
N PHE A 182 -11.20 -3.49 0.89
CA PHE A 182 -11.63 -2.20 0.33
C PHE A 182 -10.84 -1.82 -0.92
N GLY A 183 -9.53 -2.03 -0.91
CA GLY A 183 -8.69 -1.71 -2.05
C GLY A 183 -8.89 -2.66 -3.22
N PHE A 184 -9.02 -3.97 -2.99
CA PHE A 184 -9.32 -4.94 -4.05
C PHE A 184 -10.72 -4.75 -4.63
N ASP A 185 -11.72 -4.44 -3.80
CA ASP A 185 -13.07 -4.16 -4.31
C ASP A 185 -13.11 -2.89 -5.15
N TYR A 186 -12.31 -1.85 -4.80
CA TYR A 186 -12.13 -0.70 -5.66
C TYR A 186 -11.55 -1.06 -7.03
N LEU A 187 -10.55 -1.94 -7.07
CA LEU A 187 -9.99 -2.40 -8.34
C LEU A 187 -11.01 -3.24 -9.13
N ARG A 188 -11.76 -4.16 -8.47
CA ARG A 188 -12.82 -4.95 -9.11
C ARG A 188 -13.91 -4.06 -9.69
N ASP A 189 -14.34 -3.05 -8.98
CA ASP A 189 -15.36 -2.09 -9.43
C ASP A 189 -14.93 -1.32 -10.70
N ASN A 190 -13.64 -1.08 -10.85
CA ASN A 190 -13.10 -0.44 -12.05
C ASN A 190 -12.81 -1.43 -13.19
N MET A 191 -13.06 -2.73 -12.98
CA MET A 191 -13.03 -3.79 -13.98
C MET A 191 -14.43 -4.35 -14.27
N ALA A 192 -15.49 -3.88 -13.58
CA ALA A 192 -16.86 -4.35 -13.72
C ALA A 192 -17.42 -4.05 -15.12
N PHE A 193 -18.21 -4.97 -15.69
CA PHE A 193 -18.78 -4.82 -17.02
C PHE A 193 -20.08 -4.03 -17.04
N SER A 194 -20.75 -3.90 -15.88
CA SER A 194 -21.94 -3.09 -15.71
C SER A 194 -21.88 -2.25 -14.43
N LEU A 195 -22.73 -1.23 -14.30
CA LEU A 195 -22.87 -0.47 -13.07
C LEU A 195 -23.44 -1.31 -11.92
N GLU A 196 -24.26 -2.29 -12.24
CA GLU A 196 -24.90 -3.19 -11.27
C GLU A 196 -23.92 -4.19 -10.64
N ASP A 197 -22.81 -4.46 -11.34
CA ASP A 197 -21.76 -5.37 -10.84
C ASP A 197 -20.85 -4.70 -9.81
N LYS A 198 -20.90 -3.37 -9.69
CA LYS A 198 -20.08 -2.65 -8.71
C LYS A 198 -20.56 -2.89 -7.28
N PHE A 199 -19.62 -2.93 -6.37
CA PHE A 199 -19.84 -3.12 -4.95
C PHE A 199 -19.89 -1.81 -4.18
N GLN A 200 -18.88 -0.94 -4.39
CA GLN A 200 -18.69 0.28 -3.61
C GLN A 200 -19.55 1.43 -4.10
N ARG A 201 -20.00 2.25 -3.15
CA ARG A 201 -20.57 3.56 -3.42
C ARG A 201 -19.48 4.62 -3.50
N GLU A 202 -19.85 5.90 -3.54
CA GLU A 202 -18.91 7.01 -3.43
C GLU A 202 -18.07 6.88 -2.14
N LEU A 203 -16.75 7.07 -2.26
CA LEU A 203 -15.80 7.00 -1.14
C LEU A 203 -15.91 8.29 -0.31
N ASN A 204 -16.85 8.33 0.63
CA ASN A 204 -17.19 9.52 1.40
C ASN A 204 -16.28 9.71 2.61
N PHE A 205 -16.37 8.84 3.62
CA PHE A 205 -15.60 8.94 4.85
C PHE A 205 -15.02 7.60 5.26
N ALA A 206 -13.72 7.58 5.59
CA ALA A 206 -13.07 6.42 6.17
C ALA A 206 -12.43 6.75 7.52
N VAL A 207 -12.64 5.85 8.47
CA VAL A 207 -11.92 5.81 9.76
C VAL A 207 -11.03 4.60 9.77
N ILE A 208 -9.71 4.81 9.83
CA ILE A 208 -8.72 3.74 9.81
C ILE A 208 -8.30 3.42 11.26
N ASP A 209 -8.59 2.21 11.72
CA ASP A 209 -8.06 1.72 12.99
C ASP A 209 -6.62 1.20 12.79
N GLU A 210 -5.76 1.44 13.77
CA GLU A 210 -4.32 1.19 13.68
C GLU A 210 -3.71 1.79 12.40
N VAL A 211 -3.99 3.07 12.18
CA VAL A 211 -3.65 3.84 10.96
C VAL A 211 -2.17 3.78 10.60
N ASP A 212 -1.31 3.67 11.58
CA ASP A 212 0.14 3.53 11.39
C ASP A 212 0.55 2.18 10.79
N SER A 213 -0.18 1.10 11.09
CA SER A 213 0.03 -0.18 10.40
C SER A 213 -0.35 -0.08 8.93
N ILE A 214 -1.55 0.41 8.68
CA ILE A 214 -2.14 0.39 7.33
C ILE A 214 -1.45 1.41 6.42
N LEU A 215 -1.24 2.64 6.89
CA LEU A 215 -0.72 3.71 6.04
C LEU A 215 0.81 3.82 6.01
N ILE A 216 1.53 3.14 6.91
CA ILE A 216 3.00 3.16 6.96
C ILE A 216 3.57 1.76 6.67
N ASP A 217 3.23 0.76 7.49
CA ASP A 217 3.86 -0.57 7.37
C ASP A 217 3.40 -1.32 6.13
N GLU A 218 2.10 -1.42 5.91
CA GLU A 218 1.51 -2.14 4.78
C GLU A 218 1.56 -1.32 3.47
N ALA A 219 1.74 0.00 3.57
CA ALA A 219 1.81 0.89 2.41
C ALA A 219 3.19 0.88 1.69
N ARG A 220 3.94 -0.21 1.78
CA ARG A 220 5.22 -0.41 1.09
C ARG A 220 5.06 -1.06 -0.27
N THR A 221 3.99 -1.78 -0.49
CA THR A 221 3.71 -2.53 -1.71
C THR A 221 2.33 -2.17 -2.25
N PRO A 222 2.15 -2.18 -3.57
CA PRO A 222 0.84 -1.94 -4.17
C PRO A 222 -0.08 -3.16 -4.02
N LEU A 223 -1.38 -2.91 -4.12
CA LEU A 223 -2.39 -3.93 -4.38
C LEU A 223 -2.39 -4.24 -5.86
N ILE A 224 -2.30 -5.50 -6.22
CA ILE A 224 -2.23 -5.94 -7.62
C ILE A 224 -3.26 -7.06 -7.84
N ILE A 225 -4.08 -6.91 -8.87
CA ILE A 225 -4.86 -7.98 -9.45
C ILE A 225 -4.11 -8.44 -10.70
N SER A 226 -3.72 -9.70 -10.74
CA SER A 226 -3.03 -10.28 -11.88
C SER A 226 -3.84 -11.41 -12.52
N GLY A 227 -3.68 -11.57 -13.82
CA GLY A 227 -4.23 -12.68 -14.60
C GLY A 227 -3.13 -13.40 -15.36
N GLN A 228 -3.47 -14.45 -16.07
CA GLN A 228 -2.53 -15.12 -16.98
C GLN A 228 -2.25 -14.21 -18.18
N ALA A 229 -0.98 -13.97 -18.48
CA ALA A 229 -0.55 -13.31 -19.70
C ALA A 229 -0.66 -14.25 -20.90
N GLU A 230 -0.55 -13.69 -22.10
CA GLU A 230 -0.38 -14.48 -23.31
C GLU A 230 0.88 -15.36 -23.21
N ASP A 231 0.87 -16.48 -23.95
CA ASP A 231 1.94 -17.46 -23.93
C ASP A 231 3.24 -16.92 -24.54
N SER A 232 4.12 -16.40 -23.70
CA SER A 232 5.48 -15.93 -24.04
C SER A 232 6.54 -17.04 -24.03
N SER A 233 6.17 -18.32 -23.90
CA SER A 233 7.09 -19.45 -23.75
C SER A 233 8.08 -19.58 -24.90
N LYS A 234 7.67 -19.24 -26.12
CA LYS A 234 8.54 -19.23 -27.31
C LYS A 234 9.64 -18.18 -27.19
N LEU A 235 9.30 -16.99 -26.70
CA LEU A 235 10.26 -15.88 -26.53
C LEU A 235 11.34 -16.26 -25.51
N TYR A 236 10.95 -16.81 -24.35
CA TYR A 236 11.92 -17.32 -23.36
C TYR A 236 12.81 -18.42 -23.92
N THR A 237 12.25 -19.31 -24.73
CA THR A 237 13.01 -20.41 -25.35
C THR A 237 14.07 -19.87 -26.35
N GLU A 238 13.71 -18.88 -27.16
CA GLU A 238 14.65 -18.27 -28.11
C GLU A 238 15.74 -17.45 -27.38
N ILE A 239 15.37 -16.63 -26.44
CA ILE A 239 16.33 -15.84 -25.64
C ILE A 239 17.28 -16.80 -24.87
N ASN A 240 16.78 -17.87 -24.30
CA ASN A 240 17.59 -18.86 -23.59
C ASN A 240 18.71 -19.44 -24.45
N LYS A 241 18.53 -19.55 -25.79
CA LYS A 241 19.56 -20.00 -26.72
C LYS A 241 20.64 -18.94 -27.00
N LEU A 242 20.30 -17.67 -26.82
CA LEU A 242 21.22 -16.55 -27.08
C LEU A 242 22.14 -16.25 -25.89
N ILE A 243 21.61 -16.32 -24.68
CA ILE A 243 22.33 -15.96 -23.44
C ILE A 243 23.68 -16.71 -23.26
N PRO A 244 23.80 -18.02 -23.55
CA PRO A 244 25.08 -18.73 -23.40
C PRO A 244 26.20 -18.20 -24.32
N LYS A 245 25.87 -17.47 -25.39
CA LYS A 245 26.85 -16.89 -26.32
C LYS A 245 27.52 -15.63 -25.78
N LEU A 246 26.94 -15.03 -24.72
CA LEU A 246 27.52 -13.87 -24.05
C LEU A 246 28.67 -14.30 -23.14
N GLU A 247 29.82 -13.59 -23.22
CA GLU A 247 31.02 -13.82 -22.44
C GLU A 247 31.13 -12.80 -21.31
N GLN A 248 31.65 -13.23 -20.16
CA GLN A 248 31.86 -12.36 -19.00
C GLN A 248 33.11 -11.47 -19.24
N HIS A 249 32.97 -10.19 -18.95
CA HIS A 249 34.05 -9.23 -18.85
C HIS A 249 34.68 -9.33 -17.46
N ILE A 250 36.00 -9.53 -17.39
CA ILE A 250 36.73 -9.69 -16.13
C ILE A 250 37.80 -8.63 -16.02
N GLU A 251 37.68 -7.76 -15.02
CA GLU A 251 38.72 -6.84 -14.60
C GLU A 251 39.38 -7.35 -13.32
N GLU A 252 40.72 -7.40 -13.27
CA GLU A 252 41.44 -7.63 -12.03
C GLU A 252 41.65 -6.32 -11.26
N VAL A 253 41.85 -6.45 -9.92
CA VAL A 253 42.14 -5.31 -9.05
C VAL A 253 43.29 -4.46 -9.62
N GLU A 254 43.02 -3.16 -9.86
CA GLU A 254 43.88 -2.11 -10.48
C GLU A 254 43.59 -1.75 -11.95
N GLY A 255 42.40 -2.13 -12.50
CA GLY A 255 41.99 -1.66 -13.84
C GLY A 255 42.65 -2.39 -15.00
N VAL A 256 43.25 -3.54 -14.77
CA VAL A 256 43.81 -4.39 -15.82
C VAL A 256 42.72 -5.35 -16.29
N VAL A 257 42.22 -5.13 -17.54
CA VAL A 257 41.27 -6.02 -18.20
C VAL A 257 41.95 -7.32 -18.56
N THR A 258 41.60 -8.41 -17.90
CA THR A 258 42.12 -9.76 -18.18
C THR A 258 41.33 -10.48 -19.25
N LYS A 259 40.05 -10.19 -19.41
CA LYS A 259 39.20 -10.74 -20.46
C LYS A 259 38.16 -9.72 -20.89
N GLN A 260 38.22 -9.30 -22.16
CA GLN A 260 37.13 -8.54 -22.77
C GLN A 260 35.89 -9.45 -22.95
N GLY A 261 34.72 -8.97 -22.55
CA GLY A 261 33.47 -9.67 -22.64
C GLY A 261 32.28 -8.74 -22.79
N HIS A 262 31.07 -9.27 -22.67
CA HIS A 262 29.81 -8.62 -23.00
C HIS A 262 29.05 -8.15 -21.77
N TYR A 263 29.33 -8.71 -20.58
CA TYR A 263 28.65 -8.37 -19.32
C TYR A 263 29.60 -8.45 -18.13
N THR A 264 29.28 -7.69 -17.09
CA THR A 264 29.94 -7.72 -15.79
C THR A 264 28.98 -8.30 -14.72
N ILE A 265 29.55 -8.94 -13.70
CA ILE A 265 28.81 -9.46 -12.53
C ILE A 265 29.33 -8.73 -11.30
N ASP A 266 28.44 -8.08 -10.57
CA ASP A 266 28.72 -7.64 -9.22
C ASP A 266 28.18 -8.69 -8.22
N GLU A 267 29.07 -9.46 -7.64
CA GLU A 267 28.74 -10.50 -6.67
C GLU A 267 28.15 -9.92 -5.37
N LYS A 268 28.53 -8.67 -5.01
CA LYS A 268 28.06 -8.04 -3.76
C LYS A 268 26.63 -7.57 -3.85
N SER A 269 26.26 -6.96 -5.00
CA SER A 269 24.90 -6.50 -5.27
C SER A 269 24.04 -7.56 -5.95
N ARG A 270 24.62 -8.71 -6.36
CA ARG A 270 23.94 -9.75 -7.16
C ARG A 270 23.30 -9.19 -8.43
N GLN A 271 24.03 -8.34 -9.12
CA GLN A 271 23.59 -7.74 -10.38
C GLN A 271 24.46 -8.21 -11.54
N VAL A 272 23.85 -8.29 -12.70
CA VAL A 272 24.53 -8.53 -13.98
C VAL A 272 24.20 -7.38 -14.90
N GLU A 273 25.22 -6.75 -15.45
CA GLU A 273 25.05 -5.62 -16.36
C GLU A 273 25.72 -5.90 -17.70
N LEU A 274 25.03 -5.56 -18.78
CA LEU A 274 25.62 -5.57 -20.12
C LEU A 274 26.49 -4.32 -20.29
N ASN A 275 27.68 -4.48 -20.82
CA ASN A 275 28.52 -3.35 -21.25
C ASN A 275 28.16 -2.94 -22.69
N GLU A 276 28.78 -1.88 -23.23
CA GLU A 276 28.46 -1.35 -24.53
C GLU A 276 28.61 -2.40 -25.67
N SER A 277 29.67 -3.22 -25.63
CA SER A 277 29.85 -4.32 -26.58
C SER A 277 28.79 -5.43 -26.42
N GLY A 278 28.29 -5.64 -25.20
CA GLY A 278 27.22 -6.60 -24.91
C GLY A 278 25.89 -6.14 -25.45
N HIS A 279 25.58 -4.86 -25.34
CA HIS A 279 24.37 -4.29 -25.93
C HIS A 279 24.34 -4.45 -27.43
N GLN A 280 25.42 -4.06 -28.09
CA GLN A 280 25.55 -4.20 -29.53
C GLN A 280 25.44 -5.65 -29.98
N PHE A 281 26.14 -6.56 -29.31
CA PHE A 281 26.13 -7.98 -29.66
C PHE A 281 24.77 -8.62 -29.47
N ILE A 282 24.02 -8.28 -28.41
CA ILE A 282 22.66 -8.84 -28.18
C ILE A 282 21.65 -8.25 -29.16
N GLU A 283 21.74 -6.96 -29.53
CA GLU A 283 20.90 -6.34 -30.55
C GLU A 283 21.11 -7.00 -31.92
N GLU A 284 22.34 -7.27 -32.32
CA GLU A 284 22.68 -7.99 -33.55
C GLU A 284 22.06 -9.41 -33.55
N MET A 285 22.20 -10.17 -32.44
CA MET A 285 21.62 -11.51 -32.33
C MET A 285 20.10 -11.53 -32.35
N LEU A 286 19.47 -10.56 -31.72
CA LEU A 286 18.00 -10.45 -31.69
C LEU A 286 17.45 -10.08 -33.07
N THR A 287 18.18 -9.26 -33.82
CA THR A 287 17.86 -8.91 -35.22
C THR A 287 18.00 -10.14 -36.13
N GLU A 288 19.06 -10.94 -35.97
CA GLU A 288 19.24 -12.18 -36.73
C GLU A 288 18.11 -13.20 -36.53
N VAL A 289 17.57 -13.27 -35.32
CA VAL A 289 16.46 -14.19 -34.98
C VAL A 289 15.08 -13.59 -35.32
N GLY A 290 15.05 -12.30 -35.72
CA GLY A 290 13.81 -11.60 -36.08
C GLY A 290 12.96 -11.16 -34.89
N LEU A 291 13.56 -11.06 -33.70
CA LEU A 291 12.90 -10.56 -32.49
C LEU A 291 13.04 -9.04 -32.33
N LEU A 292 13.98 -8.43 -33.03
CA LEU A 292 14.20 -6.98 -33.07
C LEU A 292 14.24 -6.55 -34.55
N ALA A 293 13.57 -5.46 -34.89
CA ALA A 293 13.60 -4.97 -36.27
C ALA A 293 14.97 -4.30 -36.61
N GLU A 294 15.38 -4.34 -37.84
CA GLU A 294 16.66 -3.78 -38.29
C GLU A 294 16.69 -2.25 -38.06
N GLY A 295 17.69 -1.80 -37.31
CA GLY A 295 17.87 -0.39 -36.96
C GLY A 295 17.08 0.07 -35.71
N GLU A 296 16.34 -0.79 -35.06
CA GLU A 296 15.71 -0.50 -33.78
C GLU A 296 16.63 -0.80 -32.59
N SER A 297 16.51 -0.02 -31.52
CA SER A 297 17.24 -0.25 -30.27
C SER A 297 16.39 -0.99 -29.23
N LEU A 298 17.02 -1.87 -28.47
CA LEU A 298 16.43 -2.51 -27.28
C LEU A 298 15.90 -1.51 -26.24
N TYR A 299 16.43 -0.28 -26.24
CA TYR A 299 16.05 0.79 -25.32
C TYR A 299 14.87 1.62 -25.81
N SER A 300 14.29 1.32 -26.95
CA SER A 300 13.05 1.95 -27.41
C SER A 300 11.89 1.53 -26.49
N ALA A 301 10.94 2.42 -26.27
CA ALA A 301 9.84 2.18 -25.33
C ALA A 301 9.06 0.88 -25.60
N HIS A 302 8.84 0.54 -26.87
CA HIS A 302 8.15 -0.68 -27.28
C HIS A 302 9.01 -1.96 -27.18
N ASN A 303 10.34 -1.86 -27.06
CA ASN A 303 11.24 -3.00 -26.91
C ASN A 303 11.67 -3.26 -25.46
N LEU A 304 11.16 -2.49 -24.48
CA LEU A 304 11.50 -2.65 -23.07
C LEU A 304 11.14 -4.02 -22.52
N GLY A 305 10.04 -4.63 -23.00
CA GLY A 305 9.68 -6.01 -22.66
C GLY A 305 10.75 -6.99 -23.07
N LEU A 306 11.28 -6.86 -24.30
CA LEU A 306 12.35 -7.70 -24.81
C LEU A 306 13.65 -7.53 -24.01
N LEU A 307 13.99 -6.31 -23.66
CA LEU A 307 15.13 -6.00 -22.77
C LEU A 307 14.99 -6.69 -21.41
N THR A 308 13.81 -6.65 -20.80
CA THR A 308 13.52 -7.31 -19.52
C THR A 308 13.74 -8.82 -19.62
N HIS A 309 13.28 -9.45 -20.69
CA HIS A 309 13.47 -10.88 -20.93
C HIS A 309 14.94 -11.25 -21.12
N VAL A 310 15.73 -10.42 -21.79
CA VAL A 310 17.18 -10.61 -21.94
C VAL A 310 17.88 -10.57 -20.59
N TYR A 311 17.57 -9.57 -19.75
CA TYR A 311 18.13 -9.48 -18.39
C TYR A 311 17.67 -10.63 -17.49
N ALA A 312 16.40 -11.04 -17.58
CA ALA A 312 15.89 -12.20 -16.85
C ALA A 312 16.67 -13.49 -17.23
N GLY A 313 16.90 -13.70 -18.55
CA GLY A 313 17.71 -14.80 -19.05
C GLY A 313 19.15 -14.75 -18.55
N LEU A 314 19.77 -13.58 -18.60
CA LEU A 314 21.14 -13.37 -18.15
C LEU A 314 21.29 -13.62 -16.63
N ARG A 315 20.40 -13.09 -15.82
CA ARG A 315 20.31 -13.35 -14.37
C ARG A 315 20.09 -14.84 -14.06
N ALA A 316 19.16 -15.50 -14.78
CA ALA A 316 18.88 -16.91 -14.61
C ALA A 316 20.12 -17.79 -14.86
N HIS A 317 20.90 -17.47 -15.88
CA HIS A 317 22.11 -18.23 -16.22
C HIS A 317 23.31 -17.95 -15.33
N LYS A 318 23.45 -16.73 -14.83
CA LYS A 318 24.71 -16.25 -14.22
C LYS A 318 24.62 -16.07 -12.70
N LEU A 319 23.43 -15.85 -12.16
CA LEU A 319 23.23 -15.62 -10.71
C LEU A 319 22.43 -16.71 -10.03
N PHE A 320 21.68 -17.53 -10.77
CA PHE A 320 20.84 -18.59 -10.20
C PHE A 320 21.38 -19.96 -10.58
N HIS A 321 21.86 -20.72 -9.60
CA HIS A 321 22.49 -22.02 -9.80
C HIS A 321 21.61 -23.13 -9.22
N ARG A 322 21.49 -24.21 -9.96
CA ARG A 322 20.75 -25.39 -9.53
C ARG A 322 21.38 -25.99 -8.26
N ASN A 323 20.54 -26.38 -7.30
CA ASN A 323 20.90 -26.90 -5.97
C ASN A 323 21.55 -25.85 -5.04
N VAL A 324 21.52 -24.58 -5.39
CA VAL A 324 21.95 -23.46 -4.54
C VAL A 324 20.74 -22.54 -4.30
N GLU A 325 20.31 -21.77 -5.30
CA GLU A 325 19.18 -20.86 -5.21
C GLU A 325 17.84 -21.55 -5.50
N TYR A 326 17.85 -22.67 -6.19
CA TYR A 326 16.64 -23.45 -6.50
C TYR A 326 16.95 -24.94 -6.71
N ILE A 327 15.92 -25.75 -6.58
CA ILE A 327 15.93 -27.17 -6.95
C ILE A 327 14.87 -27.45 -8.02
N VAL A 328 15.08 -28.50 -8.81
CA VAL A 328 14.08 -28.99 -9.76
C VAL A 328 13.42 -30.23 -9.17
N GLN A 329 12.12 -30.17 -8.91
CA GLN A 329 11.35 -31.25 -8.35
C GLN A 329 9.96 -31.32 -9.02
N ASP A 330 9.51 -32.53 -9.36
CA ASP A 330 8.19 -32.80 -9.97
C ASP A 330 7.90 -31.98 -11.25
N GLY A 331 8.96 -31.69 -12.03
CA GLY A 331 8.85 -30.90 -13.27
C GLY A 331 8.69 -29.40 -13.06
N GLY A 332 8.92 -28.89 -11.85
CA GLY A 332 8.85 -27.47 -11.49
C GLY A 332 10.09 -26.99 -10.74
N ILE A 333 10.19 -25.68 -10.61
CA ILE A 333 11.22 -24.98 -9.85
C ILE A 333 10.72 -24.73 -8.42
N LEU A 334 11.50 -25.17 -7.43
CA LEU A 334 11.31 -24.81 -6.03
C LEU A 334 12.48 -23.95 -5.57
N LEU A 335 12.19 -22.75 -5.08
CA LEU A 335 13.20 -21.84 -4.56
C LEU A 335 13.75 -22.35 -3.23
N VAL A 336 15.03 -22.11 -2.98
CA VAL A 336 15.71 -22.40 -1.72
C VAL A 336 15.97 -21.08 -1.00
N ASP A 337 15.58 -21.00 0.24
CA ASP A 337 15.89 -19.86 1.12
C ASP A 337 17.38 -19.89 1.47
N GLU A 338 18.09 -18.84 1.14
CA GLU A 338 19.54 -18.70 1.36
C GLU A 338 19.95 -18.81 2.84
N HIS A 339 19.10 -18.33 3.74
CA HIS A 339 19.41 -18.30 5.16
C HIS A 339 19.11 -19.61 5.88
N THR A 340 18.04 -20.28 5.47
CA THR A 340 17.58 -21.52 6.14
C THR A 340 17.89 -22.79 5.36
N GLY A 341 18.23 -22.68 4.06
CA GLY A 341 18.43 -23.84 3.18
C GLY A 341 17.14 -24.64 2.91
N ARG A 342 15.97 -24.10 3.29
CA ARG A 342 14.68 -24.77 3.12
C ARG A 342 14.04 -24.39 1.79
N THR A 343 13.32 -25.33 1.20
CA THR A 343 12.51 -25.06 0.01
C THR A 343 11.29 -24.22 0.37
N MET A 344 10.93 -23.31 -0.52
CA MET A 344 9.79 -22.41 -0.39
C MET A 344 8.70 -22.78 -1.41
N PRO A 345 7.77 -23.70 -1.08
CA PRO A 345 6.71 -24.11 -2.00
C PRO A 345 5.76 -22.94 -2.30
N GLY A 346 5.35 -22.80 -3.56
CA GLY A 346 4.39 -21.80 -4.00
C GLY A 346 4.98 -20.39 -4.22
N ARG A 347 6.24 -20.12 -3.83
CA ARG A 347 6.90 -18.86 -4.13
C ARG A 347 7.48 -18.87 -5.54
N ARG A 348 7.24 -17.81 -6.31
CA ARG A 348 7.80 -17.60 -7.64
C ARG A 348 8.63 -16.32 -7.69
N LEU A 349 9.62 -16.30 -8.58
CA LEU A 349 10.41 -15.09 -8.85
C LEU A 349 9.61 -14.21 -9.83
N SER A 350 9.73 -12.90 -9.65
CA SER A 350 9.10 -11.87 -10.49
C SER A 350 9.92 -11.56 -11.75
N GLU A 351 9.41 -10.67 -12.59
CA GLU A 351 10.11 -10.10 -13.75
C GLU A 351 10.57 -11.14 -14.78
N GLY A 352 9.78 -12.18 -15.01
CA GLY A 352 10.14 -13.22 -15.97
C GLY A 352 11.31 -14.13 -15.56
N LEU A 353 11.91 -13.90 -14.39
CA LEU A 353 13.10 -14.63 -13.94
C LEU A 353 12.77 -16.11 -13.65
N HIS A 354 11.57 -16.39 -13.10
CA HIS A 354 11.15 -17.77 -12.86
C HIS A 354 11.01 -18.55 -14.18
N GLN A 355 10.38 -17.92 -15.18
CA GLN A 355 10.21 -18.48 -16.53
C GLN A 355 11.56 -18.63 -17.25
N ALA A 356 12.47 -17.68 -17.05
CA ALA A 356 13.83 -17.78 -17.58
C ALA A 356 14.61 -18.94 -16.97
N ILE A 357 14.39 -19.27 -15.68
CA ILE A 357 14.98 -20.46 -15.04
C ILE A 357 14.30 -21.72 -15.54
N GLU A 358 12.96 -21.74 -15.71
CA GLU A 358 12.23 -22.85 -16.33
C GLU A 358 12.76 -23.12 -17.74
N ALA A 359 12.98 -22.07 -18.55
CA ALA A 359 13.59 -22.19 -19.89
C ALA A 359 15.02 -22.74 -19.83
N LYS A 360 15.85 -22.25 -18.88
CA LYS A 360 17.21 -22.73 -18.65
C LYS A 360 17.26 -24.22 -18.31
N GLU A 361 16.34 -24.70 -17.49
CA GLU A 361 16.26 -26.10 -17.07
C GLU A 361 15.44 -26.98 -18.05
N HIS A 362 15.00 -26.41 -19.18
CA HIS A 362 14.19 -27.09 -20.21
C HIS A 362 12.89 -27.70 -19.65
N LEU A 363 12.29 -27.01 -18.69
CA LEU A 363 11.00 -27.36 -18.10
C LEU A 363 9.85 -26.75 -18.92
N ASN A 364 8.62 -27.14 -18.59
CA ASN A 364 7.45 -26.49 -19.13
C ASN A 364 7.35 -25.06 -18.57
N ILE A 365 7.48 -24.06 -19.46
CA ILE A 365 7.44 -22.65 -19.07
C ILE A 365 6.00 -22.30 -18.77
N GLN A 366 5.72 -21.91 -17.56
CA GLN A 366 4.40 -21.48 -17.15
C GLN A 366 4.13 -20.06 -17.62
N ALA A 367 2.87 -19.77 -17.95
CA ALA A 367 2.47 -18.41 -18.35
C ALA A 367 2.87 -17.36 -17.29
N GLU A 368 3.28 -16.20 -17.76
CA GLU A 368 3.49 -15.04 -16.88
C GLU A 368 2.18 -14.56 -16.28
N SER A 369 2.26 -13.90 -15.16
CA SER A 369 1.14 -13.13 -14.63
C SER A 369 1.21 -11.71 -15.13
N GLN A 370 0.18 -11.28 -15.87
CA GLN A 370 0.03 -9.89 -16.31
C GLN A 370 -0.76 -9.10 -15.26
N THR A 371 -0.33 -7.89 -14.95
CA THR A 371 -1.06 -6.97 -14.08
C THR A 371 -2.34 -6.50 -14.80
N LEU A 372 -3.50 -6.86 -14.26
CA LEU A 372 -4.80 -6.42 -14.77
C LEU A 372 -5.20 -5.07 -14.18
N ALA A 373 -4.97 -4.89 -12.89
CA ALA A 373 -5.21 -3.64 -12.18
C ALA A 373 -4.27 -3.52 -10.98
N SER A 374 -3.85 -2.32 -10.67
CA SER A 374 -3.01 -2.05 -9.51
C SER A 374 -3.35 -0.70 -8.90
N THR A 375 -3.13 -0.57 -7.59
CA THR A 375 -3.18 0.71 -6.88
C THR A 375 -2.32 0.64 -5.61
N THR A 376 -1.84 1.77 -5.13
CA THR A 376 -1.21 1.83 -3.81
C THR A 376 -2.22 2.21 -2.74
N PHE A 377 -1.99 1.82 -1.48
CA PHE A 377 -2.83 2.28 -0.37
C PHE A 377 -2.85 3.79 -0.26
N GLN A 378 -1.70 4.43 -0.52
CA GLN A 378 -1.59 5.88 -0.51
C GLN A 378 -2.60 6.52 -1.48
N ASN A 379 -2.63 6.04 -2.71
CA ASN A 379 -3.50 6.59 -3.73
C ASN A 379 -4.97 6.19 -3.52
N TYR A 380 -5.23 4.97 -3.03
CA TYR A 380 -6.58 4.53 -2.70
C TYR A 380 -7.21 5.38 -1.58
N PHE A 381 -6.53 5.54 -0.44
CA PHE A 381 -7.09 6.30 0.69
C PHE A 381 -7.19 7.80 0.43
N ARG A 382 -6.43 8.34 -0.51
CA ARG A 382 -6.59 9.74 -1.00
C ARG A 382 -7.88 9.97 -1.80
N LEU A 383 -8.57 8.91 -2.23
CA LEU A 383 -9.84 9.02 -2.96
C LEU A 383 -11.02 9.38 -2.05
N TYR A 384 -10.92 9.14 -0.76
CA TYR A 384 -11.98 9.49 0.19
C TYR A 384 -12.11 11.00 0.33
N ASN A 385 -13.37 11.47 0.31
CA ASN A 385 -13.67 12.89 0.56
C ASN A 385 -13.17 13.34 1.93
N LYS A 386 -13.23 12.44 2.92
CA LYS A 386 -12.71 12.65 4.27
C LYS A 386 -12.02 11.38 4.75
N LEU A 387 -10.81 11.52 5.26
CA LEU A 387 -10.01 10.44 5.82
C LEU A 387 -9.64 10.78 7.25
N SER A 388 -9.71 9.82 8.15
CA SER A 388 -9.22 9.93 9.52
C SER A 388 -8.66 8.60 10.00
N GLY A 389 -7.97 8.61 11.12
CA GLY A 389 -7.44 7.39 11.68
C GLY A 389 -7.16 7.47 13.17
N MET A 390 -6.93 6.33 13.76
CA MET A 390 -6.61 6.22 15.18
C MET A 390 -5.51 5.18 15.40
N THR A 391 -4.62 5.46 16.35
CA THR A 391 -3.57 4.53 16.78
C THR A 391 -3.02 4.98 18.13
N GLY A 392 -2.19 4.15 18.75
CA GLY A 392 -1.45 4.52 19.96
C GLY A 392 -0.10 5.20 19.71
N THR A 393 0.34 5.35 18.46
CA THR A 393 1.74 5.66 18.11
C THR A 393 1.89 6.41 16.78
N ALA A 394 1.23 7.55 16.57
CA ALA A 394 1.29 8.31 15.34
C ALA A 394 2.29 9.47 15.36
N ASP A 395 2.56 10.07 16.53
CA ASP A 395 3.36 11.30 16.66
C ASP A 395 4.79 11.13 16.11
N THR A 396 5.36 9.92 16.21
CA THR A 396 6.68 9.60 15.66
C THR A 396 6.75 9.76 14.15
N GLU A 397 5.64 9.50 13.45
CA GLU A 397 5.49 9.52 11.98
C GLU A 397 4.58 10.67 11.49
N ALA A 398 4.29 11.65 12.37
CA ALA A 398 3.39 12.76 12.05
C ALA A 398 3.78 13.54 10.78
N PHE A 399 5.07 13.64 10.51
CA PHE A 399 5.59 14.27 9.30
C PHE A 399 5.20 13.50 8.03
N GLU A 400 5.31 12.18 8.04
CA GLU A 400 4.94 11.31 6.92
C GLU A 400 3.43 11.34 6.68
N PHE A 401 2.62 11.21 7.72
CA PHE A 401 1.16 11.32 7.60
C PHE A 401 0.72 12.64 6.98
N HIS A 402 1.38 13.73 7.37
CA HIS A 402 1.07 15.03 6.79
C HIS A 402 1.52 15.16 5.32
N GLN A 403 2.72 14.71 4.98
CA GLN A 403 3.25 14.81 3.62
C GLN A 403 2.52 13.94 2.61
N ILE A 404 2.22 12.70 2.99
CA ILE A 404 1.64 11.71 2.07
C ILE A 404 0.12 11.82 2.01
N TYR A 405 -0.55 11.94 3.17
CA TYR A 405 -2.00 11.85 3.27
C TYR A 405 -2.68 13.17 3.66
N ALA A 406 -1.92 14.22 3.86
CA ALA A 406 -2.40 15.51 4.42
C ALA A 406 -3.09 15.36 5.79
N LEU A 407 -2.80 14.29 6.55
CA LEU A 407 -3.38 14.01 7.85
C LEU A 407 -2.54 14.65 8.95
N ALA A 408 -3.17 15.48 9.79
CA ALA A 408 -2.56 15.98 11.02
C ALA A 408 -2.74 14.95 12.15
N VAL A 409 -1.75 14.87 13.03
CA VAL A 409 -1.81 14.03 14.23
C VAL A 409 -2.15 14.87 15.44
N MET A 410 -3.15 14.42 16.21
CA MET A 410 -3.52 15.01 17.49
C MET A 410 -3.34 14.00 18.60
N VAL A 411 -2.44 14.31 19.53
CA VAL A 411 -2.19 13.48 20.71
C VAL A 411 -3.23 13.81 21.77
N ILE A 412 -4.10 12.83 22.06
CA ILE A 412 -5.16 12.95 23.05
C ILE A 412 -4.61 12.61 24.44
N PRO A 413 -4.87 13.43 25.46
CA PRO A 413 -4.46 13.12 26.82
C PRO A 413 -5.13 11.83 27.31
N PRO A 414 -4.42 10.98 28.08
CA PRO A 414 -5.02 9.77 28.64
C PRO A 414 -6.07 10.10 29.69
N ASN A 415 -7.07 9.21 29.84
CA ASN A 415 -8.13 9.36 30.84
C ASN A 415 -7.57 9.33 32.29
N LYS A 416 -6.63 8.42 32.54
CA LYS A 416 -5.91 8.33 33.82
C LYS A 416 -4.40 8.53 33.63
N PRO A 417 -3.69 9.10 34.61
CA PRO A 417 -2.22 9.23 34.53
C PRO A 417 -1.53 7.88 34.34
N LEU A 418 -0.45 7.87 33.54
CA LEU A 418 0.33 6.65 33.30
C LEU A 418 1.09 6.24 34.57
N ALA A 419 0.83 5.03 35.05
CA ALA A 419 1.53 4.43 36.20
C ALA A 419 2.68 3.47 35.78
N ARG A 420 2.80 3.13 34.49
CA ARG A 420 3.85 2.27 33.96
C ARG A 420 5.24 2.87 34.16
N LYS A 421 6.21 2.01 34.51
CA LYS A 421 7.62 2.36 34.63
C LYS A 421 8.41 1.79 33.43
N ASP A 422 8.95 2.66 32.60
CA ASP A 422 9.80 2.28 31.49
C ASP A 422 11.26 2.39 31.93
N PHE A 423 11.95 1.22 32.07
CA PHE A 423 13.35 1.16 32.48
C PHE A 423 14.28 1.48 31.30
N ASN A 424 15.53 1.86 31.61
CA ASN A 424 16.56 2.03 30.58
C ASN A 424 16.90 0.68 29.92
N ASP A 425 17.43 0.78 28.70
CA ASP A 425 17.91 -0.39 27.96
C ASP A 425 19.16 -0.99 28.63
N LEU A 426 19.24 -2.32 28.63
CA LEU A 426 20.41 -3.07 29.03
C LEU A 426 21.12 -3.59 27.80
N VAL A 427 22.38 -3.20 27.58
CA VAL A 427 23.16 -3.58 26.40
C VAL A 427 24.28 -4.52 26.78
N TYR A 428 24.31 -5.72 26.21
CA TYR A 428 25.29 -6.79 26.42
C TYR A 428 26.23 -6.90 25.22
N LEU A 429 27.37 -7.55 25.42
CA LEU A 429 28.35 -7.76 24.35
C LEU A 429 27.87 -8.82 23.37
N THR A 430 27.26 -9.90 23.86
CA THR A 430 26.82 -11.05 23.07
C THR A 430 25.32 -11.29 23.21
N ALA A 431 24.76 -12.00 22.25
CA ALA A 431 23.35 -12.40 22.29
C ALA A 431 23.10 -13.45 23.41
N GLU A 432 24.06 -14.31 23.68
CA GLU A 432 23.94 -15.31 24.73
C GLU A 432 23.81 -14.68 26.12
N GLU A 433 24.67 -13.71 26.46
CA GLU A 433 24.58 -12.95 27.72
C GLU A 433 23.23 -12.25 27.87
N LYS A 434 22.71 -11.65 26.78
CA LYS A 434 21.40 -11.02 26.71
C LYS A 434 20.29 -12.03 27.07
N TYR A 435 20.28 -13.20 26.45
CA TYR A 435 19.25 -14.21 26.72
C TYR A 435 19.29 -14.75 28.13
N GLN A 436 20.47 -14.94 28.71
CA GLN A 436 20.64 -15.35 30.12
C GLN A 436 20.08 -14.28 31.08
N ALA A 437 20.30 -13.00 30.77
CA ALA A 437 19.77 -11.92 31.57
C ALA A 437 18.22 -11.84 31.48
N ILE A 438 17.63 -12.05 30.29
CA ILE A 438 16.19 -12.14 30.09
C ILE A 438 15.59 -13.28 30.92
N ILE A 439 16.20 -14.48 30.90
CA ILE A 439 15.74 -15.64 31.65
C ILE A 439 15.79 -15.35 33.16
N THR A 440 16.81 -14.65 33.62
CA THR A 440 16.96 -14.28 35.04
C THR A 440 15.85 -13.33 35.48
N ASP A 441 15.52 -12.32 34.67
CA ASP A 441 14.41 -11.36 34.95
C ASP A 441 13.05 -12.09 34.91
N ILE A 442 12.83 -12.99 33.93
CA ILE A 442 11.61 -13.81 33.87
C ILE A 442 11.45 -14.62 35.16
N LYS A 443 12.52 -15.32 35.63
CA LYS A 443 12.47 -16.09 36.87
C LYS A 443 12.12 -15.24 38.08
N ALA A 444 12.66 -14.04 38.17
CA ALA A 444 12.34 -13.09 39.27
C ALA A 444 10.86 -12.68 39.23
N CYS A 445 10.34 -12.35 38.06
CA CYS A 445 8.91 -11.98 37.89
C CYS A 445 7.98 -13.16 38.23
N LEU A 446 8.29 -14.37 37.75
CA LEU A 446 7.46 -15.55 38.02
C LEU A 446 7.44 -15.92 39.50
N ALA A 447 8.56 -15.72 40.23
CA ALA A 447 8.61 -15.90 41.70
C ALA A 447 7.62 -14.97 42.43
N GLU A 448 7.40 -13.78 41.93
CA GLU A 448 6.41 -12.81 42.43
C GLU A 448 5.01 -13.01 41.86
N GLN A 449 4.77 -14.08 41.09
CA GLN A 449 3.51 -14.34 40.36
C GLN A 449 3.12 -13.19 39.41
N ARG A 450 4.09 -12.46 38.93
CA ARG A 450 3.91 -11.35 38.03
C ARG A 450 3.82 -11.85 36.59
N PRO A 451 2.81 -11.46 35.78
CA PRO A 451 2.76 -11.86 34.37
C PRO A 451 3.84 -11.17 33.55
N VAL A 452 4.41 -11.93 32.60
CA VAL A 452 5.49 -11.46 31.72
C VAL A 452 5.10 -11.65 30.26
N LEU A 453 5.30 -10.59 29.46
CA LEU A 453 5.20 -10.63 27.99
C LEU A 453 6.61 -10.39 27.41
N VAL A 454 7.13 -11.36 26.68
CA VAL A 454 8.40 -11.24 25.96
C VAL A 454 8.11 -10.92 24.50
N GLY A 455 8.48 -9.70 24.05
CA GLY A 455 8.41 -9.28 22.66
C GLY A 455 9.68 -9.62 21.91
N THR A 456 9.54 -10.25 20.73
CA THR A 456 10.63 -10.58 19.81
C THR A 456 10.38 -9.98 18.44
N ALA A 457 11.44 -9.64 17.68
CA ALA A 457 11.28 -9.06 16.35
C ALA A 457 10.93 -10.10 15.30
N THR A 458 11.50 -11.32 15.39
CA THR A 458 11.32 -12.37 14.38
C THR A 458 10.74 -13.66 14.99
N ILE A 459 10.18 -14.51 14.12
CA ILE A 459 9.71 -15.85 14.51
C ILE A 459 10.86 -16.69 15.04
N GLU A 460 12.02 -16.61 14.40
CA GLU A 460 13.22 -17.36 14.79
C GLU A 460 13.68 -17.00 16.20
N THR A 461 13.72 -15.69 16.52
CA THR A 461 14.06 -15.23 17.88
C THR A 461 13.04 -15.75 18.91
N SER A 462 11.74 -15.81 18.54
CA SER A 462 10.69 -16.34 19.42
C SER A 462 10.84 -17.82 19.66
N GLU A 463 11.17 -18.61 18.64
CA GLU A 463 11.42 -20.05 18.74
C GLU A 463 12.71 -20.34 19.53
N HIS A 464 13.76 -19.54 19.29
CA HIS A 464 15.00 -19.64 20.05
C HIS A 464 14.78 -19.39 21.54
N MET A 465 14.09 -18.32 21.91
CA MET A 465 13.73 -18.02 23.29
C MET A 465 12.86 -19.13 23.90
N SER A 466 11.88 -19.64 23.15
CA SER A 466 11.05 -20.77 23.60
C SER A 466 11.88 -22.00 23.90
N ASN A 467 12.86 -22.33 23.06
CA ASN A 467 13.74 -23.47 23.26
C ASN A 467 14.65 -23.30 24.51
N LEU A 468 15.13 -22.10 24.77
CA LEU A 468 15.90 -21.78 25.97
C LEU A 468 15.04 -21.93 27.23
N LEU A 469 13.82 -21.42 27.24
CA LEU A 469 12.89 -21.53 28.38
C LEU A 469 12.48 -22.99 28.65
N LYS A 470 12.29 -23.80 27.61
CA LYS A 470 12.01 -25.22 27.73
C LYS A 470 13.19 -25.98 28.40
N LYS A 471 14.45 -25.65 28.06
CA LYS A 471 15.63 -26.22 28.69
C LYS A 471 15.72 -25.88 30.20
N GLU A 472 15.24 -24.70 30.57
CA GLU A 472 15.16 -24.21 31.96
C GLU A 472 13.90 -24.70 32.69
N GLY A 473 13.02 -25.49 32.04
CA GLY A 473 11.81 -26.03 32.62
C GLY A 473 10.73 -24.99 32.94
N ILE A 474 10.75 -23.85 32.24
CA ILE A 474 9.78 -22.75 32.43
C ILE A 474 8.62 -22.93 31.48
N ASP A 475 7.42 -23.08 32.01
CA ASP A 475 6.18 -23.16 31.20
C ASP A 475 5.85 -21.79 30.58
N HIS A 476 5.50 -21.79 29.30
CA HIS A 476 5.21 -20.57 28.56
C HIS A 476 4.34 -20.83 27.34
N LYS A 477 3.69 -19.79 26.84
CA LYS A 477 2.93 -19.82 25.58
C LYS A 477 3.65 -18.99 24.51
N VAL A 478 3.62 -19.47 23.26
CA VAL A 478 4.21 -18.77 22.12
C VAL A 478 3.13 -18.31 21.17
N LEU A 479 3.20 -17.03 20.82
CA LEU A 479 2.29 -16.36 19.91
C LEU A 479 3.10 -15.83 18.73
N ASN A 480 2.97 -16.50 17.58
CA ASN A 480 3.61 -16.09 16.34
C ASN A 480 2.68 -16.41 15.16
N ALA A 481 3.06 -15.98 13.95
CA ALA A 481 2.26 -16.13 12.74
C ALA A 481 1.84 -17.59 12.40
N LYS A 482 2.46 -18.59 12.99
CA LYS A 482 2.10 -20.01 12.80
C LYS A 482 0.84 -20.44 13.58
N PHE A 483 0.35 -19.63 14.53
CA PHE A 483 -0.72 -19.99 15.46
C PHE A 483 -1.86 -18.96 15.50
N HIS A 484 -2.22 -18.35 14.39
CA HIS A 484 -3.24 -17.30 14.29
C HIS A 484 -4.59 -17.67 14.91
N GLU A 485 -5.06 -18.91 14.73
CA GLU A 485 -6.38 -19.35 15.22
C GLU A 485 -6.49 -19.33 16.75
N LYS A 486 -5.38 -19.48 17.47
CA LYS A 486 -5.33 -19.50 18.94
C LYS A 486 -4.86 -18.17 19.56
N GLU A 487 -4.63 -17.17 18.73
CA GLU A 487 -4.07 -15.89 19.16
C GLU A 487 -4.93 -15.23 20.25
N ALA A 488 -6.22 -15.09 19.99
CA ALA A 488 -7.15 -14.46 20.92
C ALA A 488 -7.24 -15.19 22.26
N GLU A 489 -7.21 -16.52 22.26
CA GLU A 489 -7.25 -17.35 23.45
C GLU A 489 -5.96 -17.21 24.30
N ILE A 490 -4.80 -17.21 23.64
CA ILE A 490 -3.50 -17.05 24.31
C ILE A 490 -3.40 -15.68 24.97
N ILE A 491 -3.81 -14.61 24.23
CA ILE A 491 -3.76 -13.24 24.76
C ILE A 491 -4.75 -13.05 25.90
N ALA A 492 -5.92 -13.64 25.82
CA ALA A 492 -6.92 -13.59 26.90
C ALA A 492 -6.36 -14.10 28.23
N GLN A 493 -5.38 -15.02 28.21
CA GLN A 493 -4.77 -15.61 29.39
C GLN A 493 -3.42 -14.97 29.77
N ALA A 494 -2.83 -14.13 28.90
CA ALA A 494 -1.49 -13.56 29.11
C ALA A 494 -1.37 -12.65 30.36
N GLY A 495 -2.50 -12.12 30.85
CA GLY A 495 -2.54 -11.30 32.05
C GLY A 495 -2.75 -12.07 33.36
N ARG A 496 -2.85 -13.39 33.36
CA ARG A 496 -3.00 -14.18 34.59
C ARG A 496 -1.76 -14.14 35.48
N PRO A 497 -1.92 -14.31 36.81
CA PRO A 497 -0.77 -14.40 37.73
C PRO A 497 0.22 -15.45 37.27
N GLY A 498 1.52 -15.08 37.17
CA GLY A 498 2.59 -15.98 36.76
C GLY A 498 2.55 -16.45 35.29
N ALA A 499 1.72 -15.88 34.44
CA ALA A 499 1.68 -16.21 33.03
C ALA A 499 2.91 -15.68 32.29
N LEU A 500 3.51 -16.53 31.44
CA LEU A 500 4.62 -16.15 30.55
C LEU A 500 4.19 -16.35 29.10
N THR A 501 4.22 -15.27 28.32
CA THR A 501 3.87 -15.29 26.91
C THR A 501 5.01 -14.71 26.09
N ILE A 502 5.45 -15.42 25.05
CA ILE A 502 6.37 -14.90 24.03
C ILE A 502 5.53 -14.50 22.83
N ALA A 503 5.66 -13.27 22.36
CA ALA A 503 4.93 -12.77 21.20
C ALA A 503 5.87 -12.13 20.19
N THR A 504 5.70 -12.45 18.90
CA THR A 504 6.30 -11.64 17.84
C THR A 504 5.56 -10.31 17.71
N ASN A 505 6.23 -9.32 17.14
CA ASN A 505 5.80 -7.93 17.12
C ASN A 505 4.34 -7.71 16.66
N MET A 506 3.91 -8.39 15.59
CA MET A 506 2.56 -8.24 15.03
C MET A 506 1.49 -9.05 15.77
N ALA A 507 1.89 -10.06 16.53
CA ALA A 507 0.97 -10.95 17.20
C ALA A 507 0.25 -10.25 18.36
N GLY A 508 -1.06 -10.41 18.44
CA GLY A 508 -1.91 -9.82 19.47
C GLY A 508 -2.26 -8.35 19.26
N ARG A 509 -2.01 -7.77 18.08
CA ARG A 509 -2.40 -6.40 17.77
C ARG A 509 -3.92 -6.28 17.74
N GLY A 510 -4.45 -5.16 18.24
CA GLY A 510 -5.90 -4.96 18.34
C GLY A 510 -6.62 -5.75 19.44
N THR A 511 -5.88 -6.54 20.22
CA THR A 511 -6.44 -7.28 21.36
C THR A 511 -5.83 -6.80 22.68
N ASP A 512 -6.67 -6.73 23.72
CA ASP A 512 -6.28 -6.26 25.04
C ASP A 512 -5.79 -7.41 25.93
N ILE A 513 -4.73 -7.17 26.72
CA ILE A 513 -4.29 -8.03 27.79
C ILE A 513 -4.93 -7.51 29.09
N LEU A 514 -5.95 -8.20 29.57
CA LEU A 514 -6.61 -7.88 30.83
C LEU A 514 -5.82 -8.49 32.00
N LEU A 515 -5.47 -7.65 32.97
CA LEU A 515 -4.80 -8.14 34.19
C LEU A 515 -5.73 -9.08 34.96
N GLY A 516 -5.24 -10.23 35.36
CA GLY A 516 -6.03 -11.32 35.97
C GLY A 516 -6.62 -12.30 34.96
N GLY A 517 -6.43 -12.09 33.64
CA GLY A 517 -7.02 -12.85 32.52
C GLY A 517 -8.38 -12.28 32.08
N ASN A 518 -8.90 -12.74 30.95
CA ASN A 518 -10.18 -12.29 30.43
C ASN A 518 -11.32 -13.18 30.93
N TRP A 519 -12.11 -12.67 31.86
CA TRP A 519 -13.26 -13.37 32.46
C TRP A 519 -14.42 -13.58 31.47
N GLU A 520 -14.57 -12.71 30.46
CA GLU A 520 -15.62 -12.83 29.45
C GLU A 520 -15.39 -14.06 28.55
N VAL A 521 -14.12 -14.33 28.20
CA VAL A 521 -13.75 -15.54 27.46
C VAL A 521 -13.97 -16.80 28.32
N GLU A 522 -13.73 -16.72 29.63
CA GLU A 522 -14.04 -17.82 30.57
C GLU A 522 -15.56 -18.11 30.64
N VAL A 523 -16.39 -17.07 30.64
CA VAL A 523 -17.85 -17.20 30.58
C VAL A 523 -18.30 -17.76 29.23
N ALA A 524 -17.74 -17.26 28.11
CA ALA A 524 -18.10 -17.71 26.77
C ALA A 524 -17.70 -19.18 26.48
N SER A 525 -16.78 -19.75 27.25
CA SER A 525 -16.41 -21.17 27.15
C SER A 525 -17.37 -22.13 27.82
N LEU A 526 -18.37 -21.63 28.55
CA LEU A 526 -19.42 -22.43 29.23
C LEU A 526 -20.66 -22.52 28.32
N GLU A 527 -21.25 -23.72 28.26
CA GLU A 527 -22.56 -23.91 27.64
C GLU A 527 -23.65 -23.41 28.63
N ASP A 528 -24.40 -22.37 28.25
CA ASP A 528 -25.49 -21.76 29.03
C ASP A 528 -25.10 -21.38 30.48
N PRO A 529 -24.20 -20.41 30.69
CA PRO A 529 -23.75 -20.05 32.04
C PRO A 529 -24.88 -19.44 32.88
N THR A 530 -25.07 -19.96 34.09
CA THR A 530 -26.01 -19.39 35.04
C THR A 530 -25.48 -18.04 35.59
N PRO A 531 -26.38 -17.11 36.00
CA PRO A 531 -25.98 -15.84 36.60
C PRO A 531 -25.04 -16.00 37.80
N GLU A 532 -25.21 -17.08 38.59
CA GLU A 532 -24.36 -17.42 39.73
C GLU A 532 -22.96 -17.82 39.32
N GLN A 533 -22.81 -18.61 38.22
CA GLN A 533 -21.51 -18.96 37.65
C GLN A 533 -20.79 -17.75 37.11
N VAL A 534 -21.51 -16.87 36.42
CA VAL A 534 -20.92 -15.60 35.90
C VAL A 534 -20.42 -14.72 37.07
N ALA A 535 -21.24 -14.61 38.14
CA ALA A 535 -20.84 -13.84 39.33
C ALA A 535 -19.63 -14.44 40.02
N GLN A 536 -19.52 -15.77 40.09
CA GLN A 536 -18.36 -16.47 40.67
C GLN A 536 -17.09 -16.23 39.85
N ILE A 537 -17.14 -16.42 38.53
CA ILE A 537 -16.02 -16.17 37.63
C ILE A 537 -15.51 -14.73 37.77
N LYS A 538 -16.42 -13.78 37.82
CA LYS A 538 -16.13 -12.37 38.00
C LYS A 538 -15.47 -12.08 39.36
N ALA A 539 -15.93 -12.69 40.42
CA ALA A 539 -15.32 -12.56 41.74
C ALA A 539 -13.91 -13.18 41.80
N ASP A 540 -13.70 -14.31 41.16
CA ASP A 540 -12.39 -14.96 41.12
C ASP A 540 -11.42 -14.20 40.21
N TRP A 541 -11.94 -13.61 39.12
CA TRP A 541 -11.15 -12.66 38.29
C TRP A 541 -10.71 -11.44 39.10
N GLN A 542 -11.60 -10.85 39.91
CA GLN A 542 -11.25 -9.70 40.76
C GLN A 542 -10.12 -10.02 41.73
N LYS A 543 -10.09 -11.21 42.33
CA LYS A 543 -8.97 -11.64 43.17
C LYS A 543 -7.67 -11.75 42.41
N ARG A 544 -7.70 -12.40 41.23
CA ARG A 544 -6.53 -12.53 40.35
C ARG A 544 -6.03 -11.16 39.86
N HIS A 545 -6.94 -10.28 39.50
CA HIS A 545 -6.63 -8.92 39.07
C HIS A 545 -5.91 -8.13 40.17
N GLN A 546 -6.44 -8.18 41.39
CA GLN A 546 -5.81 -7.49 42.53
C GLN A 546 -4.42 -8.07 42.85
N GLN A 547 -4.27 -9.38 42.78
CA GLN A 547 -2.96 -10.06 42.96
C GLN A 547 -1.92 -9.58 41.93
N VAL A 548 -2.31 -9.45 40.65
CA VAL A 548 -1.41 -8.98 39.62
C VAL A 548 -1.05 -7.50 39.79
N ILE A 549 -2.00 -6.67 40.22
CA ILE A 549 -1.70 -5.26 40.52
C ILE A 549 -0.71 -5.12 41.67
N GLU A 550 -0.85 -5.89 42.74
CA GLU A 550 0.06 -5.92 43.90
C GLU A 550 1.45 -6.41 43.52
N ALA A 551 1.55 -7.39 42.58
CA ALA A 551 2.79 -7.84 42.01
C ALA A 551 3.47 -6.83 41.06
N GLY A 552 2.84 -5.67 40.79
CA GLY A 552 3.41 -4.61 39.94
C GLY A 552 2.90 -4.64 38.51
N GLY A 553 1.83 -5.38 38.20
CA GLY A 553 1.20 -5.45 36.89
C GLY A 553 2.03 -6.20 35.84
N LEU A 554 1.64 -6.10 34.58
CA LEU A 554 2.32 -6.77 33.46
C LEU A 554 3.74 -6.22 33.26
N HIS A 555 4.72 -7.13 33.20
CA HIS A 555 6.10 -6.81 32.82
C HIS A 555 6.34 -7.12 31.35
N VAL A 556 6.78 -6.14 30.56
CA VAL A 556 7.10 -6.31 29.15
C VAL A 556 8.61 -6.33 28.97
N ILE A 557 9.11 -7.42 28.48
CA ILE A 557 10.52 -7.62 28.10
C ILE A 557 10.60 -7.57 26.57
N ALA A 558 11.48 -6.74 26.02
CA ALA A 558 11.81 -6.75 24.61
C ALA A 558 13.22 -7.34 24.42
N SER A 559 13.34 -8.32 23.55
CA SER A 559 14.62 -9.01 23.27
C SER A 559 15.54 -8.21 22.36
N GLU A 560 15.03 -7.18 21.70
CA GLU A 560 15.78 -6.29 20.80
C GLU A 560 15.00 -5.00 20.52
N ARG A 561 15.66 -4.01 19.92
CA ARG A 561 15.01 -2.82 19.37
C ARG A 561 14.56 -3.10 17.94
N HIS A 562 13.36 -2.64 17.61
CA HIS A 562 12.85 -2.68 16.25
C HIS A 562 13.43 -1.53 15.41
N GLU A 563 13.31 -1.62 14.12
CA GLU A 563 13.75 -0.58 13.17
C GLU A 563 13.00 0.75 13.39
N SER A 564 11.74 0.68 13.85
CA SER A 564 10.92 1.85 14.16
C SER A 564 10.65 1.98 15.65
N ARG A 565 10.82 3.19 16.19
CA ARG A 565 10.49 3.55 17.58
C ARG A 565 9.00 3.34 17.89
N ARG A 566 8.16 3.46 16.86
CA ARG A 566 6.73 3.26 16.94
C ARG A 566 6.40 1.84 17.42
N ILE A 567 7.05 0.84 16.85
CA ILE A 567 6.88 -0.57 17.21
C ILE A 567 7.31 -0.82 18.65
N ASP A 568 8.44 -0.24 19.08
CA ASP A 568 8.88 -0.30 20.46
C ASP A 568 7.84 0.29 21.42
N ASN A 569 7.22 1.43 21.04
CA ASN A 569 6.18 2.08 21.84
C ASN A 569 4.88 1.26 21.87
N GLN A 570 4.52 0.57 20.79
CA GLN A 570 3.38 -0.36 20.78
C GLN A 570 3.60 -1.55 21.71
N LEU A 571 4.82 -2.10 21.72
CA LEU A 571 5.18 -3.18 22.63
C LEU A 571 5.11 -2.72 24.10
N ARG A 572 5.72 -1.58 24.43
CA ARG A 572 5.58 -0.95 25.75
C ARG A 572 4.12 -0.70 26.13
N GLY A 573 3.31 -0.28 25.16
CA GLY A 573 1.88 0.01 25.33
C GLY A 573 1.01 -1.20 25.69
N ARG A 574 1.57 -2.42 25.67
CA ARG A 574 0.87 -3.61 26.18
C ARG A 574 0.67 -3.59 27.68
N ALA A 575 1.52 -2.86 28.44
CA ALA A 575 1.44 -2.70 29.87
C ALA A 575 1.01 -1.29 30.29
N GLY A 576 0.46 -1.13 31.48
CA GLY A 576 0.08 0.17 32.05
C GLY A 576 -1.12 0.81 31.39
N ARG A 577 -2.19 0.07 31.14
CA ARG A 577 -3.44 0.54 30.52
C ARG A 577 -4.38 1.10 31.56
N GLN A 578 -5.15 2.15 31.21
CA GLN A 578 -6.15 2.79 32.07
C GLN A 578 -5.65 3.13 33.48
N GLY A 579 -4.35 3.50 33.59
CA GLY A 579 -3.73 3.82 34.88
C GLY A 579 -3.27 2.62 35.71
N ASP A 580 -3.32 1.40 35.17
CA ASP A 580 -2.78 0.21 35.83
C ASP A 580 -1.27 0.30 35.99
N THR A 581 -0.74 -0.41 36.97
CA THR A 581 0.69 -0.61 37.15
C THR A 581 1.24 -1.50 36.04
N GLY A 582 2.53 -1.37 35.79
CA GLY A 582 3.24 -2.17 34.80
C GLY A 582 4.67 -1.69 34.62
N SER A 583 5.45 -2.44 33.85
CA SER A 583 6.81 -1.99 33.51
C SER A 583 7.26 -2.53 32.17
N SER A 584 8.29 -1.87 31.60
CA SER A 584 8.94 -2.37 30.40
C SER A 584 10.44 -2.26 30.48
N ARG A 585 11.17 -3.18 29.86
CA ARG A 585 12.62 -3.17 29.72
C ARG A 585 13.06 -3.80 28.40
N PHE A 586 14.05 -3.20 27.75
CA PHE A 586 14.69 -3.70 26.55
C PHE A 586 16.06 -4.30 26.89
N TYR A 587 16.29 -5.50 26.38
CA TYR A 587 17.54 -6.25 26.46
C TYR A 587 18.17 -6.31 25.07
N LEU A 588 19.36 -5.77 24.91
CA LEU A 588 20.02 -5.59 23.63
C LEU A 588 21.39 -6.24 23.63
N SER A 589 21.87 -6.65 22.47
CA SER A 589 23.24 -7.06 22.27
C SER A 589 23.88 -6.30 21.10
N LEU A 590 25.21 -6.19 21.11
CA LEU A 590 25.94 -5.61 19.97
C LEU A 590 25.85 -6.48 18.70
N GLU A 591 25.30 -7.68 18.83
CA GLU A 591 25.09 -8.64 17.73
C GLU A 591 23.69 -8.54 17.11
N ASP A 592 22.76 -7.78 17.72
CA ASP A 592 21.42 -7.55 17.17
C ASP A 592 21.49 -6.82 15.82
N SER A 593 20.57 -7.09 14.92
CA SER A 593 20.56 -6.57 13.53
C SER A 593 20.68 -5.05 13.48
N LEU A 594 19.87 -4.33 14.25
CA LEU A 594 19.93 -2.87 14.32
C LEU A 594 21.30 -2.38 14.84
N MET A 595 21.87 -3.08 15.82
CA MET A 595 23.15 -2.72 16.40
C MET A 595 24.31 -2.97 15.45
N ARG A 596 24.25 -4.02 14.60
CA ARG A 596 25.25 -4.28 13.55
C ARG A 596 25.35 -3.16 12.53
N ILE A 597 24.22 -2.54 12.16
CA ILE A 597 24.17 -1.42 11.22
C ILE A 597 24.93 -0.19 11.78
N PHE A 598 24.95 0.01 13.10
CA PHE A 598 25.51 1.21 13.75
C PHE A 598 26.73 0.99 14.62
N ALA A 599 26.96 -0.22 15.10
CA ALA A 599 28.10 -0.59 15.92
C ALA A 599 29.20 -1.22 15.07
N SER A 600 30.05 -0.37 14.45
CA SER A 600 31.27 -0.87 13.82
C SER A 600 32.14 -1.65 14.82
N ASP A 601 33.03 -2.51 14.33
CA ASP A 601 33.98 -3.24 15.18
C ASP A 601 34.81 -2.32 16.07
N ARG A 602 34.96 -1.06 15.70
CA ARG A 602 35.56 0.00 16.53
C ARG A 602 34.75 0.25 17.81
N VAL A 603 33.43 0.21 17.78
CA VAL A 603 32.58 0.37 18.98
C VAL A 603 32.69 -0.86 19.87
N LYS A 604 32.69 -2.07 19.31
CA LYS A 604 32.95 -3.31 20.05
C LYS A 604 34.32 -3.28 20.78
N ASN A 605 35.35 -2.89 20.04
CA ASN A 605 36.70 -2.80 20.56
C ASN A 605 36.87 -1.69 21.62
N PHE A 606 36.19 -0.55 21.40
CA PHE A 606 36.16 0.56 22.36
C PHE A 606 35.44 0.17 23.64
N MET A 607 34.34 -0.54 23.58
CA MET A 607 33.62 -1.05 24.74
C MET A 607 34.43 -2.09 25.53
N LYS A 608 35.11 -3.01 24.83
CA LYS A 608 36.08 -3.92 25.49
C LYS A 608 37.26 -3.20 26.13
N ALA A 609 37.75 -2.13 25.48
CA ALA A 609 38.83 -1.28 26.01
C ALA A 609 38.41 -0.48 27.25
N LEU A 610 37.12 -0.16 27.42
CA LEU A 610 36.55 0.46 28.61
C LEU A 610 36.41 -0.50 29.79
N GLY A 611 36.86 -1.79 29.65
CA GLY A 611 36.95 -2.74 30.75
C GLY A 611 35.66 -3.50 31.03
N MET A 612 34.69 -3.55 30.05
CA MET A 612 33.54 -4.42 30.21
C MET A 612 33.95 -5.88 30.38
N GLN A 613 33.51 -6.48 31.47
CA GLN A 613 33.63 -7.91 31.69
C GLN A 613 32.46 -8.67 31.07
N SER A 614 32.68 -9.91 30.71
CA SER A 614 31.60 -10.78 30.22
C SER A 614 30.49 -10.92 31.28
N GLY A 615 29.25 -10.73 30.88
CA GLY A 615 28.06 -10.76 31.75
C GLY A 615 27.67 -9.40 32.35
N GLU A 616 28.44 -8.33 32.15
CA GLU A 616 28.04 -6.98 32.59
C GLU A 616 27.21 -6.27 31.51
N ALA A 617 26.12 -5.63 31.94
CA ALA A 617 25.27 -4.79 31.07
C ALA A 617 25.67 -3.32 31.17
N ILE A 618 25.60 -2.63 30.04
CA ILE A 618 25.65 -1.17 30.05
C ILE A 618 24.23 -0.65 30.23
N GLU A 619 23.98 0.03 31.32
CA GLU A 619 22.75 0.81 31.54
C GLU A 619 23.09 2.29 31.58
N HIS A 620 22.97 2.99 30.45
CA HIS A 620 23.25 4.42 30.41
C HIS A 620 22.37 5.16 29.42
N ARG A 621 21.74 6.25 29.83
CA ARG A 621 20.84 7.07 29.01
C ARG A 621 21.46 7.56 27.70
N MET A 622 22.78 7.80 27.66
CA MET A 622 23.45 8.18 26.41
C MET A 622 23.42 7.06 25.35
N VAL A 623 23.50 5.78 25.76
CA VAL A 623 23.41 4.63 24.85
C VAL A 623 21.99 4.51 24.31
N THR A 624 20.99 4.56 25.18
CA THR A 624 19.56 4.60 24.74
C THR A 624 19.30 5.73 23.75
N ASN A 625 19.81 6.94 24.02
CA ASN A 625 19.67 8.08 23.10
C ASN A 625 20.41 7.87 21.76
N ALA A 626 21.56 7.18 21.76
CA ALA A 626 22.30 6.86 20.55
C ALA A 626 21.51 5.88 19.68
N ILE A 627 20.93 4.83 20.29
CA ILE A 627 20.08 3.85 19.62
C ILE A 627 18.83 4.53 19.02
N GLU A 628 18.19 5.43 19.78
CA GLU A 628 17.04 6.19 19.28
C GLU A 628 17.40 7.07 18.07
N LYS A 629 18.58 7.69 18.05
CA LYS A 629 19.06 8.44 16.89
C LYS A 629 19.31 7.52 15.69
N ALA A 630 19.79 6.29 15.93
CA ALA A 630 19.98 5.30 14.89
C ALA A 630 18.63 4.89 14.29
N GLN A 631 17.64 4.57 15.11
CA GLN A 631 16.29 4.26 14.66
C GLN A 631 15.69 5.39 13.80
N ARG A 632 15.85 6.65 14.22
CA ARG A 632 15.40 7.81 13.42
C ARG A 632 16.04 7.88 12.03
N LYS A 633 17.29 7.45 11.86
CA LYS A 633 17.93 7.39 10.54
C LYS A 633 17.33 6.28 9.68
N VAL A 634 17.05 5.11 10.27
CA VAL A 634 16.39 4.01 9.57
C VAL A 634 14.97 4.41 9.18
N GLU A 635 14.20 5.01 10.09
CA GLU A 635 12.86 5.56 9.82
C GLU A 635 12.89 6.56 8.64
N GLY A 636 13.85 7.49 8.65
CA GLY A 636 14.02 8.46 7.57
C GLY A 636 14.34 7.80 6.23
N ARG A 637 15.24 6.81 6.20
CA ARG A 637 15.54 6.04 4.98
C ARG A 637 14.31 5.29 4.46
N ASN A 638 13.57 4.63 5.35
CA ASN A 638 12.36 3.92 4.97
C ASN A 638 11.28 4.86 4.43
N PHE A 639 11.16 6.06 5.02
CA PHE A 639 10.31 7.12 4.49
C PHE A 639 10.73 7.56 3.08
N ASP A 640 12.02 7.79 2.85
CA ASP A 640 12.52 8.20 1.54
C ASP A 640 12.24 7.13 0.47
N ILE A 641 12.38 5.84 0.80
CA ILE A 641 12.04 4.73 -0.10
C ILE A 641 10.54 4.75 -0.42
N ARG A 642 9.65 4.84 0.59
CA ARG A 642 8.20 4.92 0.37
C ARG A 642 7.81 6.14 -0.46
N LYS A 643 8.43 7.27 -0.19
CA LYS A 643 8.22 8.50 -0.96
C LYS A 643 8.64 8.36 -2.42
N GLN A 644 9.77 7.72 -2.67
CA GLN A 644 10.26 7.47 -4.03
C GLN A 644 9.32 6.55 -4.81
N LEU A 645 8.85 5.46 -4.18
CA LEU A 645 7.87 4.56 -4.77
C LEU A 645 6.57 5.30 -5.12
N LEU A 646 6.09 6.16 -4.21
CA LEU A 646 4.90 6.96 -4.43
C LEU A 646 5.06 7.96 -5.56
N GLU A 647 6.22 8.61 -5.70
CA GLU A 647 6.49 9.57 -6.78
C GLU A 647 6.39 8.93 -8.18
N PHE A 648 6.74 7.64 -8.31
CA PHE A 648 6.52 6.88 -9.55
C PHE A 648 5.04 6.48 -9.72
N ASP A 649 4.40 6.00 -8.66
CA ASP A 649 3.00 5.58 -8.72
C ASP A 649 2.04 6.76 -8.91
N ASP A 650 2.37 7.96 -8.45
CA ASP A 650 1.56 9.16 -8.66
C ASP A 650 1.37 9.46 -10.17
N VAL A 651 2.37 9.19 -11.00
CA VAL A 651 2.26 9.35 -12.47
C VAL A 651 1.25 8.34 -13.03
N SER A 652 1.39 7.08 -12.68
CA SER A 652 0.44 6.02 -13.08
C SER A 652 -0.96 6.28 -12.53
N ASN A 653 -1.06 6.86 -11.34
CA ASN A 653 -2.34 7.18 -10.71
C ASN A 653 -3.11 8.29 -11.42
N GLU A 654 -2.42 9.32 -11.93
CA GLU A 654 -3.09 10.36 -12.75
C GLU A 654 -3.64 9.75 -14.05
N GLN A 655 -2.89 8.88 -14.71
CA GLN A 655 -3.35 8.14 -15.89
C GLN A 655 -4.54 7.23 -15.54
N ARG A 656 -4.46 6.50 -14.42
CA ARG A 656 -5.54 5.64 -13.91
C ARG A 656 -6.84 6.41 -13.68
N LYS A 657 -6.77 7.60 -13.10
CA LYS A 657 -7.94 8.45 -12.90
C LYS A 657 -8.63 8.81 -14.21
N VAL A 658 -7.87 9.13 -15.25
CA VAL A 658 -8.40 9.45 -16.57
C VAL A 658 -9.11 8.24 -17.17
N ILE A 659 -8.45 7.09 -17.20
CA ILE A 659 -9.00 5.85 -17.77
C ILE A 659 -10.23 5.37 -16.98
N TYR A 660 -10.16 5.36 -15.65
CA TYR A 660 -11.31 4.94 -14.82
C TYR A 660 -12.48 5.91 -14.92
N HIS A 661 -12.21 7.21 -15.05
CA HIS A 661 -13.28 8.19 -15.32
C HIS A 661 -13.92 7.95 -16.67
N MET A 662 -13.13 7.78 -17.73
CA MET A 662 -13.62 7.44 -19.08
C MET A 662 -14.47 6.17 -19.05
N ARG A 663 -13.97 5.10 -18.42
CA ARG A 663 -14.66 3.82 -18.27
C ARG A 663 -16.01 3.96 -17.54
N ASN A 664 -16.01 4.68 -16.42
CA ASN A 664 -17.23 4.92 -15.64
C ASN A 664 -18.25 5.75 -16.41
N SER A 665 -17.80 6.75 -17.16
CA SER A 665 -18.66 7.56 -18.03
C SER A 665 -19.28 6.72 -19.15
N LEU A 666 -18.51 5.81 -19.75
CA LEU A 666 -19.00 4.85 -20.73
C LEU A 666 -20.03 3.89 -20.12
N LEU A 667 -19.79 3.34 -18.93
CA LEU A 667 -20.76 2.48 -18.26
C LEU A 667 -22.08 3.20 -17.95
N ALA A 668 -22.01 4.48 -17.57
CA ALA A 668 -23.20 5.30 -17.28
C ALA A 668 -23.93 5.80 -18.51
N ALA A 669 -23.25 5.91 -19.66
CA ALA A 669 -23.84 6.42 -20.88
C ALA A 669 -24.88 5.45 -21.47
N VAL A 670 -26.06 5.96 -21.84
CA VAL A 670 -27.09 5.21 -22.55
C VAL A 670 -26.73 5.10 -24.03
N ASN A 671 -26.11 6.13 -24.59
CA ASN A 671 -25.72 6.23 -25.97
C ASN A 671 -24.35 6.91 -26.10
N ILE A 672 -23.47 6.36 -26.92
CA ILE A 672 -22.12 6.87 -27.18
C ILE A 672 -21.87 7.18 -28.65
N GLY A 673 -22.94 7.25 -29.47
CA GLY A 673 -22.83 7.46 -30.92
C GLY A 673 -22.12 8.75 -31.29
N ASP A 674 -22.33 9.83 -30.54
CA ASP A 674 -21.65 11.12 -30.76
C ASP A 674 -20.14 10.98 -30.48
N THR A 675 -19.76 10.30 -29.42
CA THR A 675 -18.35 10.02 -29.08
C THR A 675 -17.67 9.17 -30.17
N ILE A 676 -18.36 8.18 -30.72
CA ILE A 676 -17.81 7.34 -31.81
C ILE A 676 -17.68 8.17 -33.10
N ALA A 677 -18.61 9.10 -33.34
CA ALA A 677 -18.53 10.01 -34.50
C ALA A 677 -17.32 10.96 -34.37
N GLU A 678 -17.11 11.54 -33.18
CA GLU A 678 -15.91 12.36 -32.86
C GLU A 678 -14.62 11.55 -33.04
N PHE A 679 -14.55 10.34 -32.51
CA PHE A 679 -13.36 9.48 -32.68
C PHE A 679 -13.07 9.18 -34.15
N ARG A 680 -14.13 8.98 -34.96
CA ARG A 680 -13.97 8.72 -36.39
C ARG A 680 -13.39 9.92 -37.14
N GLU A 681 -13.85 11.11 -36.78
CA GLU A 681 -13.35 12.37 -37.37
C GLU A 681 -11.89 12.60 -36.97
N GLU A 682 -11.54 12.43 -35.67
CA GLU A 682 -10.19 12.62 -35.19
C GLU A 682 -9.19 11.59 -35.78
N VAL A 683 -9.58 10.30 -35.88
CA VAL A 683 -8.75 9.25 -36.46
C VAL A 683 -8.55 9.49 -37.94
N LEU A 684 -9.60 9.92 -38.66
CA LEU A 684 -9.52 10.28 -40.06
C LEU A 684 -8.56 11.46 -40.29
N ASP A 685 -8.73 12.53 -39.50
CA ASP A 685 -7.87 13.72 -39.59
C ASP A 685 -6.40 13.40 -39.33
N ALA A 686 -6.12 12.56 -38.33
CA ALA A 686 -4.79 12.07 -38.04
C ALA A 686 -4.22 11.22 -39.18
N THR A 687 -5.02 10.30 -39.77
CA THR A 687 -4.63 9.45 -40.88
C THR A 687 -4.32 10.28 -42.13
N ILE A 688 -5.17 11.25 -42.47
CA ILE A 688 -4.92 12.16 -43.60
C ILE A 688 -3.63 12.95 -43.35
N SER A 689 -3.46 13.54 -42.16
CA SER A 689 -2.31 14.38 -41.83
C SER A 689 -0.97 13.62 -41.85
N ALA A 690 -0.99 12.30 -41.59
CA ALA A 690 0.19 11.44 -41.69
C ALA A 690 0.66 11.23 -43.14
N HIS A 691 -0.25 11.16 -44.09
CA HIS A 691 0.05 10.91 -45.51
C HIS A 691 0.01 12.19 -46.36
N ILE A 692 -0.81 13.14 -45.98
CA ILE A 692 -0.97 14.45 -46.61
C ILE A 692 -0.75 15.52 -45.53
N PRO A 693 0.51 15.96 -45.30
CA PRO A 693 0.79 16.98 -44.29
C PRO A 693 0.04 18.28 -44.62
N PRO A 694 -0.50 18.98 -43.61
CA PRO A 694 -1.23 20.25 -43.83
C PRO A 694 -0.39 21.27 -44.60
N GLN A 695 -0.98 21.93 -45.59
CA GLN A 695 -0.35 22.93 -46.47
C GLN A 695 0.79 22.38 -47.32
N SER A 696 0.86 21.05 -47.52
CA SER A 696 1.88 20.41 -48.41
C SER A 696 1.45 20.51 -49.89
N LEU A 697 2.44 20.45 -50.76
CA LEU A 697 2.20 20.44 -52.24
C LEU A 697 1.77 19.02 -52.65
N PRO A 698 0.91 18.92 -53.72
CA PRO A 698 0.44 17.58 -54.18
C PRO A 698 1.53 16.57 -54.50
N GLU A 699 2.72 17.03 -54.91
CA GLU A 699 3.91 16.18 -55.16
C GLU A 699 4.45 15.51 -53.91
N GLN A 700 4.09 16.01 -52.73
CA GLN A 700 4.52 15.46 -51.43
C GLN A 700 3.51 14.47 -50.83
N TRP A 701 2.36 14.28 -51.45
CA TRP A 701 1.28 13.46 -50.95
C TRP A 701 1.55 11.97 -51.19
N ASP A 702 1.41 11.18 -50.14
CA ASP A 702 1.42 9.72 -50.22
C ASP A 702 -0.01 9.19 -50.38
N VAL A 703 -0.56 9.38 -51.58
CA VAL A 703 -1.98 8.99 -51.92
C VAL A 703 -2.15 7.48 -51.77
N ALA A 704 -1.21 6.68 -52.26
CA ALA A 704 -1.29 5.22 -52.18
C ALA A 704 -1.26 4.73 -50.73
N GLY A 705 -0.40 5.33 -49.88
CA GLY A 705 -0.38 5.06 -48.45
C GLY A 705 -1.67 5.45 -47.77
N LEU A 706 -2.27 6.61 -48.13
CA LEU A 706 -3.56 7.02 -47.60
C LEU A 706 -4.70 6.05 -47.96
N GLU A 707 -4.78 5.61 -49.24
CA GLU A 707 -5.79 4.64 -49.68
C GLU A 707 -5.66 3.33 -48.91
N ALA A 708 -4.43 2.85 -48.70
CA ALA A 708 -4.15 1.64 -47.92
C ALA A 708 -4.54 1.82 -46.46
N ALA A 709 -4.21 2.96 -45.81
CA ALA A 709 -4.54 3.28 -44.42
C ALA A 709 -6.06 3.41 -44.22
N LEU A 710 -6.77 4.06 -45.12
CA LEU A 710 -8.23 4.18 -45.05
C LEU A 710 -8.92 2.81 -45.18
N ASN A 711 -8.40 1.94 -46.04
CA ASN A 711 -8.93 0.57 -46.14
C ASN A 711 -8.62 -0.22 -44.85
N SER A 712 -7.44 -0.05 -44.27
CA SER A 712 -7.05 -0.70 -43.02
C SER A 712 -7.84 -0.22 -41.79
N ASP A 713 -8.05 1.08 -41.64
CA ASP A 713 -8.65 1.64 -40.44
C ASP A 713 -10.19 1.77 -40.54
N PHE A 714 -10.72 2.04 -41.72
CA PHE A 714 -12.16 2.27 -41.93
C PHE A 714 -12.87 1.21 -42.82
N GLY A 715 -12.13 0.27 -43.38
CA GLY A 715 -12.67 -0.78 -44.21
C GLY A 715 -13.28 -0.28 -45.53
N VAL A 716 -12.94 0.95 -45.95
CA VAL A 716 -13.48 1.61 -47.13
C VAL A 716 -12.41 1.77 -48.19
N LYS A 717 -12.69 1.31 -49.40
CA LYS A 717 -11.80 1.48 -50.58
C LYS A 717 -12.24 2.69 -51.35
N LEU A 718 -11.49 3.79 -51.26
CA LEU A 718 -11.80 5.03 -51.95
C LEU A 718 -10.73 5.28 -53.03
N PRO A 719 -11.12 5.54 -54.30
CA PRO A 719 -10.19 5.78 -55.39
C PRO A 719 -9.71 7.22 -55.40
N ILE A 720 -8.88 7.59 -54.40
CA ILE A 720 -8.47 9.00 -54.19
C ILE A 720 -7.62 9.47 -55.36
N GLN A 721 -6.71 8.64 -55.85
CA GLN A 721 -5.89 8.99 -57.00
C GLN A 721 -6.75 9.34 -58.21
N GLN A 722 -7.81 8.56 -58.47
CA GLN A 722 -8.75 8.82 -59.55
C GLN A 722 -9.49 10.16 -59.34
N TRP A 723 -9.89 10.50 -58.11
CA TRP A 723 -10.57 11.76 -57.83
C TRP A 723 -9.66 12.97 -58.06
N LEU A 724 -8.35 12.83 -57.79
CA LEU A 724 -7.36 13.86 -58.07
C LEU A 724 -7.06 14.02 -59.56
N ASP A 725 -7.13 12.94 -60.32
CA ASP A 725 -6.94 12.94 -61.78
C ASP A 725 -8.19 13.52 -62.53
N GLU A 726 -9.37 13.42 -61.90
CA GLU A 726 -10.65 13.91 -62.48
C GLU A 726 -10.91 15.38 -62.12
N ASP A 727 -10.38 15.90 -61.01
CA ASP A 727 -10.61 17.26 -60.53
C ASP A 727 -9.34 17.96 -60.09
N ASP A 728 -8.75 18.76 -60.99
CA ASP A 728 -7.53 19.55 -60.73
C ASP A 728 -7.70 20.61 -59.61
N HIS A 729 -8.92 20.88 -59.14
CA HIS A 729 -9.21 21.80 -58.07
C HIS A 729 -9.40 21.11 -56.69
N LEU A 730 -9.21 19.79 -56.61
CA LEU A 730 -9.32 19.03 -55.39
C LEU A 730 -8.03 19.20 -54.54
N HIS A 731 -8.08 20.18 -53.64
CA HIS A 731 -7.01 20.46 -52.67
C HIS A 731 -7.31 19.78 -51.32
N GLU A 732 -6.30 19.74 -50.46
CA GLU A 732 -6.41 19.12 -49.10
C GLU A 732 -7.65 19.58 -48.33
N GLU A 733 -7.96 20.88 -48.34
CA GLU A 733 -9.12 21.45 -47.64
C GLU A 733 -10.48 20.90 -48.12
N ASN A 734 -10.57 20.51 -49.39
CA ASN A 734 -11.80 19.96 -49.99
C ASN A 734 -11.82 18.40 -49.93
N LEU A 735 -10.65 17.80 -49.90
CA LEU A 735 -10.49 16.35 -49.80
C LEU A 735 -10.98 15.82 -48.45
N ARG A 736 -10.63 16.47 -47.34
CA ARG A 736 -11.02 16.06 -45.98
C ARG A 736 -12.54 15.92 -45.79
N PRO A 737 -13.38 16.89 -46.09
CA PRO A 737 -14.81 16.75 -46.00
C PRO A 737 -15.38 15.63 -46.88
N LYS A 738 -14.84 15.48 -48.10
CA LYS A 738 -15.27 14.43 -49.02
C LYS A 738 -14.98 13.04 -48.51
N LEU A 739 -13.83 12.84 -47.93
CA LEU A 739 -13.45 11.56 -47.25
C LEU A 739 -14.32 11.30 -46.02
N LEU A 740 -14.59 12.32 -45.22
CA LEU A 740 -15.44 12.19 -44.04
C LEU A 740 -16.86 11.79 -44.44
N GLU A 741 -17.45 12.45 -45.45
CA GLU A 741 -18.78 12.13 -45.98
C GLU A 741 -18.85 10.65 -46.47
N ALA A 742 -17.86 10.21 -47.21
CA ALA A 742 -17.80 8.83 -47.72
C ALA A 742 -17.74 7.78 -46.58
N ILE A 743 -16.92 8.05 -45.54
CA ILE A 743 -16.79 7.16 -44.39
C ILE A 743 -18.05 7.16 -43.53
N MET A 744 -18.64 8.34 -43.31
CA MET A 744 -19.90 8.45 -42.57
C MET A 744 -21.07 7.78 -43.28
N SER A 745 -21.15 7.89 -44.60
CA SER A 745 -22.14 7.20 -45.43
C SER A 745 -22.02 5.67 -45.30
N ALA A 746 -20.78 5.14 -45.41
CA ALA A 746 -20.54 3.70 -45.27
C ALA A 746 -20.92 3.17 -43.86
N TYR A 747 -20.76 4.00 -42.82
CA TYR A 747 -21.17 3.62 -41.47
C TYR A 747 -22.70 3.70 -41.28
N THR A 748 -23.34 4.69 -41.86
CA THR A 748 -24.81 4.81 -41.82
C THR A 748 -25.49 3.62 -42.53
N GLU A 749 -24.92 3.12 -43.60
CA GLU A 749 -25.40 1.89 -44.23
C GLU A 749 -25.35 0.67 -43.30
N LYS A 750 -24.34 0.58 -42.44
CA LYS A 750 -24.27 -0.47 -41.41
C LYS A 750 -25.33 -0.27 -40.32
N GLU A 751 -25.60 0.97 -39.91
CA GLU A 751 -26.63 1.30 -38.95
C GLU A 751 -28.03 0.88 -39.44
N ASP A 752 -28.33 1.13 -40.71
CA ASP A 752 -29.59 0.73 -41.36
C ASP A 752 -29.75 -0.79 -41.41
N GLN A 753 -28.65 -1.55 -41.54
CA GLN A 753 -28.65 -3.01 -41.56
C GLN A 753 -28.84 -3.65 -40.18
N ALA A 754 -28.30 -3.05 -39.13
CA ALA A 754 -28.24 -3.59 -37.79
C ALA A 754 -29.37 -3.21 -36.84
N SER A 755 -30.01 -2.10 -37.03
CA SER A 755 -30.79 -1.25 -36.12
C SER A 755 -29.87 -0.36 -35.24
N ALA A 756 -30.32 0.88 -35.07
CA ALA A 756 -29.56 1.88 -34.31
C ALA A 756 -29.31 1.46 -32.85
N GLU A 757 -30.28 0.82 -32.19
CA GLU A 757 -30.15 0.38 -30.76
C GLU A 757 -29.12 -0.70 -30.57
N ALA A 758 -29.14 -1.72 -31.45
CA ALA A 758 -28.16 -2.82 -31.37
C ALA A 758 -26.74 -2.31 -31.66
N LEU A 759 -26.59 -1.41 -32.64
CA LEU A 759 -25.30 -0.83 -32.98
C LEU A 759 -24.74 0.01 -31.80
N ARG A 760 -25.57 0.82 -31.13
CA ARG A 760 -25.12 1.64 -29.93
C ARG A 760 -24.69 0.77 -28.79
N THR A 761 -25.38 -0.37 -28.54
CA THR A 761 -24.96 -1.31 -27.50
C THR A 761 -23.62 -1.95 -27.88
N PHE A 762 -23.46 -2.34 -29.13
CA PHE A 762 -22.23 -2.94 -29.63
C PHE A 762 -21.03 -1.97 -29.59
N GLU A 763 -21.22 -0.71 -30.00
CA GLU A 763 -20.21 0.34 -29.91
C GLU A 763 -19.67 0.47 -28.48
N LYS A 764 -20.57 0.49 -27.48
CA LYS A 764 -20.22 0.59 -26.07
C LYS A 764 -19.39 -0.62 -25.60
N GLN A 765 -19.78 -1.84 -25.99
CA GLN A 765 -19.07 -3.06 -25.64
C GLN A 765 -17.66 -3.09 -26.24
N ILE A 766 -17.55 -2.74 -27.54
CA ILE A 766 -16.25 -2.71 -28.23
C ILE A 766 -15.32 -1.66 -27.60
N LEU A 767 -15.82 -0.44 -27.37
CA LEU A 767 -14.98 0.60 -26.76
C LEU A 767 -14.52 0.21 -25.36
N LEU A 768 -15.38 -0.38 -24.54
CA LEU A 768 -14.98 -0.87 -23.21
C LEU A 768 -13.92 -1.96 -23.31
N ARG A 769 -14.09 -2.91 -24.22
CA ARG A 769 -13.13 -4.01 -24.42
C ARG A 769 -11.77 -3.48 -24.89
N VAL A 770 -11.74 -2.64 -25.91
CA VAL A 770 -10.51 -2.05 -26.45
C VAL A 770 -9.80 -1.23 -25.36
N LEU A 771 -10.56 -0.43 -24.60
CA LEU A 771 -10.01 0.36 -23.49
C LEU A 771 -9.37 -0.54 -22.42
N ASP A 772 -10.07 -1.61 -22.02
CA ASP A 772 -9.58 -2.52 -20.96
C ASP A 772 -8.34 -3.30 -21.42
N ASP A 773 -8.30 -3.78 -22.67
CA ASP A 773 -7.18 -4.55 -23.19
C ASP A 773 -5.93 -3.65 -23.36
N LEU A 774 -6.07 -2.49 -24.01
CA LEU A 774 -4.96 -1.55 -24.16
C LEU A 774 -4.47 -0.96 -22.83
N TRP A 775 -5.36 -0.78 -21.85
CA TRP A 775 -4.96 -0.36 -20.52
C TRP A 775 -4.11 -1.40 -19.78
N LYS A 776 -4.43 -2.69 -19.89
CA LYS A 776 -3.60 -3.79 -19.36
C LYS A 776 -2.20 -3.79 -19.95
N ASP A 777 -2.11 -3.64 -21.28
CA ASP A 777 -0.83 -3.59 -21.97
C ASP A 777 -0.02 -2.36 -21.58
N HIS A 778 -0.69 -1.22 -21.42
CA HIS A 778 -0.05 -0.01 -20.93
C HIS A 778 0.48 -0.15 -19.50
N LEU A 779 -0.24 -0.81 -18.59
CA LEU A 779 0.25 -1.11 -17.24
C LEU A 779 1.53 -1.94 -17.28
N SER A 780 1.58 -2.96 -18.14
CA SER A 780 2.77 -3.77 -18.35
C SER A 780 3.95 -2.93 -18.87
N THR A 781 3.69 -2.08 -19.87
CA THR A 781 4.70 -1.18 -20.44
C THR A 781 5.23 -0.18 -19.39
N MET A 782 4.35 0.36 -18.55
CA MET A 782 4.73 1.26 -17.46
C MET A 782 5.57 0.56 -16.38
N ASP A 783 5.29 -0.71 -16.08
CA ASP A 783 6.12 -1.50 -15.16
C ASP A 783 7.51 -1.75 -15.75
N HIS A 784 7.62 -2.09 -17.03
CA HIS A 784 8.90 -2.23 -17.72
C HIS A 784 9.68 -0.89 -17.75
N LEU A 785 9.00 0.22 -18.04
CA LEU A 785 9.62 1.55 -18.00
C LEU A 785 10.17 1.86 -16.61
N ARG A 786 9.42 1.57 -15.54
CA ARG A 786 9.83 1.80 -14.15
C ARG A 786 11.12 1.05 -13.81
N HIS A 787 11.22 -0.22 -14.23
CA HIS A 787 12.40 -1.04 -13.99
C HIS A 787 13.62 -0.57 -14.81
N GLY A 788 13.39 -0.16 -16.06
CA GLY A 788 14.47 0.29 -16.96
C GLY A 788 14.92 1.74 -16.77
N ILE A 789 14.14 2.59 -16.08
CA ILE A 789 14.41 4.04 -16.06
C ILE A 789 15.70 4.43 -15.34
N HIS A 790 16.16 3.61 -14.39
CA HIS A 790 17.40 3.85 -13.66
C HIS A 790 18.62 3.84 -14.58
N LEU A 791 18.57 3.09 -15.67
CA LEU A 791 19.63 3.05 -16.69
C LEU A 791 19.85 4.41 -17.37
N ARG A 792 18.83 5.29 -17.39
CA ARG A 792 18.96 6.66 -17.90
C ARG A 792 19.91 7.53 -17.06
N GLY A 793 20.17 7.12 -15.80
CA GLY A 793 21.14 7.77 -14.92
C GLY A 793 22.58 7.73 -15.46
N TYR A 794 22.95 6.66 -16.16
CA TYR A 794 24.27 6.56 -16.82
C TYR A 794 24.48 7.64 -17.90
N ALA A 795 23.39 8.07 -18.54
CA ALA A 795 23.42 9.19 -19.50
C ALA A 795 23.32 10.57 -18.82
N GLN A 796 23.59 10.68 -17.53
CA GLN A 796 23.47 11.90 -16.70
C GLN A 796 22.09 12.58 -16.75
N LYS A 797 21.04 11.84 -17.09
CA LYS A 797 19.66 12.31 -17.07
C LYS A 797 19.03 12.01 -15.71
N ASN A 798 18.10 12.86 -15.29
CA ASN A 798 17.34 12.61 -14.05
C ASN A 798 16.27 11.52 -14.31
N PRO A 799 16.38 10.33 -13.71
CA PRO A 799 15.46 9.22 -13.99
C PRO A 799 13.98 9.57 -13.74
N LYS A 800 13.68 10.40 -12.73
CA LYS A 800 12.30 10.80 -12.42
C LYS A 800 11.70 11.71 -13.50
N GLN A 801 12.49 12.62 -14.06
CA GLN A 801 12.02 13.51 -15.12
C GLN A 801 11.84 12.75 -16.43
N GLU A 802 12.77 11.86 -16.75
CA GLU A 802 12.67 11.00 -17.93
C GLU A 802 11.45 10.06 -17.80
N TYR A 803 11.22 9.45 -16.62
CA TYR A 803 10.03 8.64 -16.39
C TYR A 803 8.73 9.41 -16.64
N LYS A 804 8.59 10.62 -16.11
CA LYS A 804 7.42 11.46 -16.35
C LYS A 804 7.23 11.78 -17.82
N ARG A 805 8.32 12.08 -18.54
CA ARG A 805 8.26 12.42 -19.96
C ARG A 805 7.86 11.22 -20.81
N GLU A 806 8.55 10.09 -20.63
CA GLU A 806 8.29 8.87 -21.38
C GLU A 806 6.91 8.31 -21.08
N SER A 807 6.49 8.31 -19.81
CA SER A 807 5.13 7.92 -19.38
C SER A 807 4.03 8.78 -20.02
N PHE A 808 4.27 10.08 -20.16
CA PHE A 808 3.32 10.98 -20.83
C PHE A 808 3.17 10.64 -22.31
N THR A 809 4.28 10.39 -23.00
CA THR A 809 4.26 9.98 -24.41
C THR A 809 3.50 8.68 -24.61
N LEU A 810 3.83 7.65 -23.82
CA LEU A 810 3.15 6.35 -23.86
C LEU A 810 1.64 6.47 -23.58
N PHE A 811 1.25 7.38 -22.69
CA PHE A 811 -0.15 7.60 -22.39
C PHE A 811 -0.90 8.30 -23.51
N GLN A 812 -0.27 9.25 -24.22
CA GLN A 812 -0.86 9.85 -25.42
C GLN A 812 -1.05 8.80 -26.53
N GLU A 813 -0.04 7.98 -26.77
CA GLU A 813 -0.10 6.87 -27.72
C GLU A 813 -1.22 5.88 -27.35
N LEU A 814 -1.43 5.58 -26.05
CA LEU A 814 -2.55 4.77 -25.59
C LEU A 814 -3.89 5.39 -25.96
N LEU A 815 -4.09 6.69 -25.67
CA LEU A 815 -5.36 7.35 -25.96
C LEU A 815 -5.67 7.38 -27.48
N ASP A 816 -4.65 7.60 -28.30
CA ASP A 816 -4.77 7.58 -29.75
C ASP A 816 -5.06 6.16 -30.27
N SER A 817 -4.42 5.14 -29.68
CA SER A 817 -4.66 3.74 -30.00
C SER A 817 -6.07 3.30 -29.63
N ILE A 818 -6.60 3.71 -28.48
CA ILE A 818 -7.99 3.41 -28.08
C ILE A 818 -8.96 3.91 -29.15
N LYS A 819 -8.81 5.14 -29.66
CA LYS A 819 -9.66 5.71 -30.69
C LYS A 819 -9.53 4.92 -32.00
N ARG A 820 -8.29 4.73 -32.47
CA ARG A 820 -7.99 4.05 -33.74
C ARG A 820 -8.49 2.61 -33.74
N ASP A 821 -8.16 1.82 -32.71
CA ASP A 821 -8.54 0.40 -32.66
C ASP A 821 -10.05 0.24 -32.51
N THR A 822 -10.71 1.12 -31.76
CA THR A 822 -12.18 1.13 -31.68
C THR A 822 -12.79 1.36 -33.06
N ILE A 823 -12.35 2.38 -33.79
CA ILE A 823 -12.87 2.69 -35.14
C ILE A 823 -12.55 1.56 -36.11
N ARG A 824 -11.33 0.99 -36.04
CA ARG A 824 -10.95 -0.15 -36.88
C ARG A 824 -11.84 -1.36 -36.67
N VAL A 825 -12.07 -1.77 -35.44
CA VAL A 825 -12.94 -2.91 -35.11
C VAL A 825 -14.35 -2.64 -35.56
N LEU A 826 -14.94 -1.49 -35.20
CA LEU A 826 -16.30 -1.12 -35.61
C LEU A 826 -16.47 -1.04 -37.13
N SER A 827 -15.43 -0.63 -37.86
CA SER A 827 -15.44 -0.52 -39.32
C SER A 827 -15.41 -1.87 -40.04
N HIS A 828 -14.71 -2.88 -39.48
CA HIS A 828 -14.53 -4.18 -40.13
C HIS A 828 -15.54 -5.24 -39.69
N VAL A 829 -16.22 -5.05 -38.55
CA VAL A 829 -17.21 -6.04 -38.08
C VAL A 829 -18.41 -6.07 -39.01
N GLN A 830 -18.78 -7.28 -39.43
CA GLN A 830 -20.02 -7.56 -40.13
C GLN A 830 -21.10 -7.94 -39.13
N VAL A 831 -22.16 -7.18 -39.08
CA VAL A 831 -23.26 -7.42 -38.15
C VAL A 831 -24.03 -8.66 -38.61
N ARG A 832 -23.89 -9.75 -37.83
CA ARG A 832 -24.81 -10.91 -37.93
C ARG A 832 -25.88 -10.71 -36.85
N ARG A 833 -27.15 -10.95 -37.20
CA ARG A 833 -28.23 -10.98 -36.23
C ARG A 833 -28.06 -12.19 -35.31
N GLU A 834 -27.35 -12.03 -34.22
CA GLU A 834 -27.36 -12.95 -33.08
C GLU A 834 -28.34 -12.41 -32.02
N ASP A 835 -28.92 -13.31 -31.23
CA ASP A 835 -29.86 -12.94 -30.18
C ASP A 835 -29.08 -12.16 -29.07
N PRO A 836 -29.48 -10.93 -28.72
CA PRO A 836 -28.81 -10.14 -27.67
C PRO A 836 -28.69 -10.88 -26.34
N ALA A 837 -29.65 -11.78 -26.04
CA ALA A 837 -29.63 -12.57 -24.81
C ALA A 837 -28.52 -13.64 -24.81
N GLU A 838 -28.17 -14.20 -25.94
CA GLU A 838 -27.06 -15.17 -26.05
C GLU A 838 -25.69 -14.49 -25.92
N GLU A 839 -25.58 -13.28 -26.46
CA GLU A 839 -24.35 -12.49 -26.38
C GLU A 839 -24.08 -12.00 -24.94
N GLU A 840 -25.10 -11.51 -24.23
CA GLU A 840 -25.02 -11.13 -22.83
C GLU A 840 -24.64 -12.32 -21.93
N ALA A 841 -25.22 -13.51 -22.22
CA ALA A 841 -24.88 -14.74 -21.51
C ALA A 841 -23.44 -15.18 -21.79
N ARG A 842 -22.90 -14.94 -22.99
CA ARG A 842 -21.49 -15.23 -23.33
C ARG A 842 -20.55 -14.28 -22.55
N LEU A 843 -20.81 -12.98 -22.58
CA LEU A 843 -20.02 -11.98 -21.88
C LEU A 843 -20.02 -12.23 -20.36
N ARG A 844 -21.16 -12.63 -19.79
CA ARG A 844 -21.21 -13.04 -18.38
C ARG A 844 -20.34 -14.25 -18.07
N ARG A 845 -20.34 -15.28 -18.92
CA ARG A 845 -19.48 -16.45 -18.76
C ARG A 845 -18.00 -16.09 -18.87
N GLU A 846 -17.62 -15.28 -19.85
CA GLU A 846 -16.26 -14.80 -20.03
C GLU A 846 -15.80 -13.98 -18.80
N ALA A 847 -16.69 -13.16 -18.24
CA ALA A 847 -16.42 -12.42 -17.01
C ALA A 847 -16.26 -13.33 -15.78
N GLU A 848 -17.10 -14.35 -15.64
CA GLU A 848 -17.01 -15.34 -14.56
C GLU A 848 -15.72 -16.18 -14.69
N GLU A 849 -15.34 -16.58 -15.89
CA GLU A 849 -14.09 -17.28 -16.15
C GLU A 849 -12.87 -16.40 -15.85
N LEU A 850 -12.91 -15.12 -16.22
CA LEU A 850 -11.86 -14.17 -15.91
C LEU A 850 -11.73 -13.98 -14.40
N ALA A 851 -12.85 -13.82 -13.68
CA ALA A 851 -12.87 -13.70 -12.25
C ALA A 851 -12.30 -14.92 -11.52
N GLN A 852 -12.54 -16.13 -12.02
CA GLN A 852 -11.97 -17.37 -11.46
C GLN A 852 -10.45 -17.50 -11.70
N ARG A 853 -9.93 -16.88 -12.77
CA ARG A 853 -8.49 -16.89 -13.12
C ARG A 853 -7.69 -15.74 -12.48
N MET A 854 -8.36 -14.77 -11.88
CA MET A 854 -7.70 -13.64 -11.22
C MET A 854 -6.95 -14.10 -9.97
N GLN A 855 -5.70 -13.64 -9.84
CA GLN A 855 -4.88 -13.81 -8.64
C GLN A 855 -4.72 -12.47 -7.95
N PHE A 856 -4.97 -12.45 -6.64
CA PHE A 856 -4.86 -11.26 -5.81
C PHE A 856 -3.53 -11.31 -5.06
N GLN A 857 -2.70 -10.30 -5.27
CA GLN A 857 -1.39 -10.22 -4.64
C GLN A 857 -1.26 -8.90 -3.89
N HIS A 858 -0.99 -9.04 -2.60
CA HIS A 858 -0.37 -8.00 -1.81
C HIS A 858 0.96 -8.60 -1.35
N ALA A 859 2.03 -8.28 -2.07
CA ALA A 859 3.34 -8.80 -1.73
C ALA A 859 3.74 -8.23 -0.37
N GLU A 860 3.99 -9.09 0.61
CA GLU A 860 4.76 -8.66 1.78
C GLU A 860 6.08 -8.10 1.27
N ALA A 861 6.39 -6.87 1.66
CA ALA A 861 7.66 -6.27 1.31
C ALA A 861 8.78 -7.23 1.73
N PRO A 862 9.70 -7.60 0.84
CA PRO A 862 10.86 -8.37 1.26
C PRO A 862 11.50 -7.61 2.42
N GLY A 863 11.77 -8.32 3.51
CA GLY A 863 12.47 -7.74 4.65
C GLY A 863 13.70 -6.99 4.16
N LEU A 864 14.08 -5.92 4.81
CA LEU A 864 15.15 -4.97 4.45
C LEU A 864 16.55 -5.60 4.25
N ASP A 865 16.66 -6.91 4.16
CA ASP A 865 17.89 -7.67 3.94
C ASP A 865 18.34 -7.75 2.47
N GLN A 866 17.57 -7.22 1.53
CA GLN A 866 18.08 -7.02 0.17
C GLN A 866 18.64 -5.59 0.04
N PRO A 867 19.94 -5.42 -0.16
CA PRO A 867 20.51 -4.12 -0.47
C PRO A 867 20.00 -3.70 -1.85
N ILE A 868 19.09 -2.74 -1.89
CA ILE A 868 18.82 -2.00 -3.12
C ILE A 868 20.10 -1.22 -3.39
N ALA A 869 20.84 -1.63 -4.40
CA ALA A 869 22.07 -0.97 -4.82
C ALA A 869 21.73 0.47 -5.23
N LEU A 870 22.12 1.41 -4.40
CA LEU A 870 22.29 2.78 -4.83
C LEU A 870 23.62 2.82 -5.59
N VAL A 871 23.56 3.00 -6.89
CA VAL A 871 24.71 3.34 -7.71
C VAL A 871 25.27 4.67 -7.17
N GLY A 872 26.44 4.62 -6.63
CA GLY A 872 27.16 5.78 -6.14
C GLY A 872 28.52 5.36 -5.59
N GLU A 873 29.50 5.36 -6.45
CA GLU A 873 30.95 5.50 -6.22
C GLU A 873 31.62 4.65 -5.14
N GLU A 874 32.68 4.03 -5.60
CA GLU A 874 33.66 3.18 -4.92
C GLU A 874 34.07 3.67 -3.52
N GLY A 875 34.27 2.67 -2.68
CA GLY A 875 35.31 2.59 -1.65
C GLY A 875 35.47 3.80 -0.74
N ASP A 876 34.88 3.67 0.32
CA ASP A 876 35.31 3.98 1.68
C ASP A 876 34.11 4.27 2.57
N ASP A 877 33.87 3.29 3.41
CA ASP A 877 33.39 3.50 4.76
C ASP A 877 32.06 4.19 5.02
N VAL A 878 31.29 3.48 5.76
CA VAL A 878 30.15 3.88 6.58
C VAL A 878 30.30 5.27 7.25
N ALA A 879 31.49 5.83 7.32
CA ALA A 879 31.75 7.18 7.79
C ALA A 879 31.36 8.28 6.77
N VAL A 880 31.41 8.00 5.47
CA VAL A 880 31.09 8.99 4.41
C VAL A 880 29.57 9.12 4.23
N ALA A 881 28.83 8.03 4.39
CA ALA A 881 27.37 8.07 4.34
C ALA A 881 26.76 8.87 5.52
N ALA A 882 27.44 8.90 6.67
CA ALA A 882 27.05 9.72 7.80
C ALA A 882 27.37 11.23 7.59
N ALA A 883 28.36 11.55 6.76
CA ALA A 883 28.72 12.92 6.41
C ALA A 883 27.83 13.52 5.31
N ALA A 884 27.27 12.68 4.43
CA ALA A 884 26.39 13.13 3.33
C ALA A 884 24.97 13.48 3.81
N LEU A 885 24.59 13.10 5.04
CA LEU A 885 23.29 13.41 5.65
C LEU A 885 23.35 14.55 6.68
N SER A 886 24.49 15.17 6.85
CA SER A 886 24.57 16.45 7.56
C SER A 886 23.96 17.52 6.64
N PRO A 887 23.08 18.42 7.14
CA PRO A 887 22.65 19.53 6.32
C PRO A 887 23.90 20.29 5.92
N VAL A 888 24.05 20.51 4.61
CA VAL A 888 25.11 21.36 4.07
C VAL A 888 24.98 22.72 4.75
N ARG A 889 25.74 22.94 5.80
CA ARG A 889 25.97 24.26 6.33
C ARG A 889 26.86 24.97 5.30
N ASN A 890 26.20 25.75 4.48
CA ASN A 890 26.92 26.71 3.66
C ASN A 890 27.47 27.76 4.63
N ASP A 891 28.72 27.63 5.02
CA ASP A 891 29.41 28.57 5.94
C ASP A 891 29.67 29.96 5.30
N GLN A 892 29.21 30.17 4.07
CA GLN A 892 29.11 31.52 3.52
C GLN A 892 27.86 32.19 4.05
N LYS A 893 28.01 33.00 5.08
CA LYS A 893 27.01 33.96 5.55
C LYS A 893 26.79 35.02 4.47
N LEU A 894 25.89 34.71 3.53
CA LEU A 894 25.42 35.74 2.59
C LEU A 894 24.74 36.86 3.31
N GLY A 895 25.23 38.09 3.09
CA GLY A 895 24.62 39.29 3.57
C GLY A 895 23.20 39.47 3.05
N ARG A 896 22.27 40.01 3.80
CA ARG A 896 20.87 40.22 3.42
C ARG A 896 20.67 40.89 2.06
N ASN A 897 21.66 41.66 1.60
CA ASN A 897 21.62 42.44 0.38
C ASN A 897 22.38 41.81 -0.79
N GLU A 898 23.04 40.66 -0.60
CA GLU A 898 23.75 39.93 -1.64
C GLU A 898 22.80 39.12 -2.53
N LEU A 899 23.24 38.80 -3.73
CA LEU A 899 22.44 37.98 -4.65
C LEU A 899 22.25 36.58 -4.09
N CYS A 900 21.04 36.08 -4.21
CA CYS A 900 20.71 34.76 -3.69
C CYS A 900 21.45 33.66 -4.45
N TRP A 901 21.99 32.69 -3.74
CA TRP A 901 22.72 31.54 -4.27
C TRP A 901 21.90 30.65 -5.24
N CYS A 902 20.57 30.79 -5.26
CA CYS A 902 19.69 30.00 -6.15
C CYS A 902 19.70 30.46 -7.62
N GLY A 903 20.51 31.44 -7.99
CA GLY A 903 20.61 31.94 -9.37
C GLY A 903 19.41 32.78 -9.86
N SER A 904 18.46 33.14 -9.00
CA SER A 904 17.26 33.91 -9.34
C SER A 904 17.51 35.38 -9.68
N GLY A 905 18.74 35.88 -9.52
CA GLY A 905 19.08 37.28 -9.69
C GLY A 905 18.49 38.24 -8.65
N LYS A 906 17.77 37.74 -7.66
CA LYS A 906 17.19 38.52 -6.56
C LYS A 906 18.13 38.55 -5.36
N LYS A 907 18.07 39.63 -4.56
CA LYS A 907 18.80 39.71 -3.29
C LYS A 907 18.28 38.67 -2.31
N PHE A 908 19.14 38.13 -1.45
CA PHE A 908 18.81 37.03 -0.52
C PHE A 908 17.55 37.37 0.34
N LYS A 909 17.41 38.61 0.83
CA LYS A 909 16.23 39.06 1.58
C LYS A 909 14.91 39.07 0.79
N HIS A 910 14.95 39.04 -0.53
CA HIS A 910 13.77 39.02 -1.42
C HIS A 910 13.58 37.67 -2.10
N CYS A 911 14.30 36.64 -1.67
CA CYS A 911 14.23 35.27 -2.16
C CYS A 911 14.20 34.29 -0.97
N HIS A 912 15.26 33.54 -0.69
CA HIS A 912 15.31 32.54 0.39
C HIS A 912 15.48 33.15 1.80
N GLY A 913 15.77 34.41 1.90
CA GLY A 913 15.82 35.14 3.16
C GLY A 913 14.51 35.86 3.59
N GLN A 914 13.41 35.67 2.86
CA GLN A 914 12.09 36.06 3.31
C GLN A 914 11.62 35.09 4.41
N ILE A 915 11.52 35.59 5.63
CA ILE A 915 10.88 34.91 6.74
C ILE A 915 9.39 35.30 6.66
N ASN A 916 8.54 34.34 6.31
CA ASN A 916 7.10 34.49 6.53
C ASN A 916 6.78 34.21 7.98
#